data_7e46d4758474de167e69ee5215d5fb30
#
_entry.id   7e46d4758474de167e69ee5215d5fb30
#
_cell.length_a   1.000
_cell.length_b   1.000
_cell.length_c   1.000
_cell.angle_alpha   90.00
_cell.angle_beta   90.00
_cell.angle_gamma   90.00
#
_symmetry.space_group_name_H-M   'P 1'
#
loop_
_entity.id
_entity.type
_entity.pdbx_description
1 polymer ?
#
loop_
_entity_poly.entity_id
_entity_poly.type
_entity_poly.pdbx_seq_one_letter_code
_entity_poly.pdbx_strand_id
1 'polypeptide(L)'
;MKVLAFDANSIVNRAFYGVRLLSTREGTYTNAVYGFFNIVYKLIEEQKPDAVAFAFDLHAPTFRHKMYEQYKGTRKGMPEELRQQMPLVKEMLRLLGYPILEVEGYEADDILGSLARQGEQNGDTVLICTGDRDSLQLITDKVSVILAKTAPQGAVYERMDPAAIREKYGVTPREMIEVKALMGDPSDNIPGVPGIGEKGALALIQKYHTIEYIYAHLEELELTPALRKKLAEGRESAALSRELGTICCEVPVPQWSELKPRPRQEDALYAFLSRLELNRLITRLGLAAPETMPEEPAAEEEAPAVIFAPLTEESDLAAWGKETPIILSARWAEDGTPAALCVLCGEQLCGCEDPAASLWQKIFSLPNPKITADAKPYYKAALKANNTFAALWLDAGLAGYLLNPNASDYAVERQLAQHGLSLPAAEAPQKLLPLVRECLGLSALSPLLERELEANGQQKLLREVEQPLCEVLASMELTGFRVDREGLREFGVYLDGLTIQLEQEIYQLAGGKFNINSPKQLGDVLFGKLELPAKKKTKSGYSTNAEVLEELIPYHPIISKILEYRKYKKLSSTYVEGLKDTIGPDSRIRSVFRQTDTRTGRISSAEPNMQNIPIRTEPGSRMRDFFEAEEGNLLVDADYSQIELRVLAALANDSAMIEAFREGVDIHTRTAAQVFDLPEAFVTPQMRSRAKAVNFGIVYGIGAFSLSRDIGVSMQEADTYIKNYKKTYSGIAAYLERAIEDAKEKGYAETLFGRRRPLPELKASNRVQRAFGERVAMNAPIQGTAADIIKIAMVRVYRRLKTEVPAARLILQVHDELIVETPQGSAEQVRELVRQEMESAVSLSVPLLVDAKVGKTWGEAH
;
A
#
# COMPACT_ATOMS: atom_id res chain seq x y z
N MET A 1 15.70 38.32 0.62
CA MET A 1 15.48 36.94 1.05
C MET A 1 14.64 36.20 0.00
N LYS A 2 14.69 34.85 -0.01
CA LYS A 2 13.73 34.01 -0.73
C LYS A 2 12.74 33.45 0.29
N VAL A 3 11.47 33.81 0.17
CA VAL A 3 10.44 33.45 1.16
C VAL A 3 9.35 32.60 0.53
N LEU A 4 8.76 31.68 1.30
CA LEU A 4 7.75 30.76 0.84
C LEU A 4 6.53 30.82 1.74
N ALA A 5 5.38 31.15 1.17
CA ALA A 5 4.10 31.23 1.85
C ALA A 5 3.13 30.15 1.34
N PHE A 6 2.52 29.40 2.25
CA PHE A 6 1.60 28.32 1.93
C PHE A 6 0.16 28.71 2.27
N ASP A 7 -0.75 28.50 1.32
CA ASP A 7 -2.17 28.37 1.59
C ASP A 7 -2.41 26.97 2.19
N ALA A 8 -2.41 26.91 3.50
CA ALA A 8 -2.44 25.64 4.21
C ALA A 8 -3.76 24.90 3.98
N ASN A 9 -4.91 25.59 3.97
CA ASN A 9 -6.20 24.96 3.75
C ASN A 9 -6.31 24.32 2.37
N SER A 10 -5.86 25.02 1.34
CA SER A 10 -5.84 24.49 -0.03
C SER A 10 -4.92 23.28 -0.17
N ILE A 11 -3.72 23.32 0.42
CA ILE A 11 -2.76 22.22 0.37
C ILE A 11 -3.24 21.01 1.17
N VAL A 12 -3.83 21.22 2.37
CA VAL A 12 -4.42 20.13 3.19
C VAL A 12 -5.56 19.44 2.45
N ASN A 13 -6.48 20.22 1.83
CA ASN A 13 -7.55 19.65 1.01
C ASN A 13 -6.99 18.80 -0.13
N ARG A 14 -5.97 19.28 -0.83
CA ARG A 14 -5.31 18.51 -1.89
C ARG A 14 -4.67 17.24 -1.39
N ALA A 15 -4.00 17.31 -0.27
CA ALA A 15 -3.39 16.16 0.38
C ALA A 15 -4.43 15.11 0.72
N PHE A 16 -5.57 15.53 1.29
CA PHE A 16 -6.67 14.65 1.66
C PHE A 16 -7.23 13.88 0.47
N TYR A 17 -7.51 14.55 -0.64
CA TYR A 17 -8.04 13.90 -1.86
C TYR A 17 -6.97 13.24 -2.73
N GLY A 18 -5.70 13.60 -2.56
CA GLY A 18 -4.58 13.07 -3.33
C GLY A 18 -3.96 11.80 -2.76
N VAL A 19 -4.15 11.55 -1.47
CA VAL A 19 -3.66 10.36 -0.75
C VAL A 19 -4.87 9.49 -0.39
N ARG A 20 -4.73 8.17 -0.62
CA ARG A 20 -5.77 7.23 -0.15
C ARG A 20 -6.01 7.40 1.34
N LEU A 21 -7.21 7.11 1.80
CA LEU A 21 -7.56 7.22 3.21
C LEU A 21 -6.63 6.35 4.05
N LEU A 22 -5.98 6.97 5.03
CA LEU A 22 -5.13 6.34 6.04
C LEU A 22 -5.73 6.69 7.39
N SER A 23 -5.70 5.73 8.30
CA SER A 23 -6.10 5.94 9.70
C SER A 23 -5.22 5.14 10.64
N THR A 24 -5.10 5.59 11.88
CA THR A 24 -4.52 4.82 12.98
C THR A 24 -5.45 3.67 13.38
N ARG A 25 -4.98 2.77 14.24
CA ARG A 25 -5.80 1.71 14.85
C ARG A 25 -7.04 2.23 15.57
N GLU A 26 -6.90 3.37 16.22
CA GLU A 26 -7.99 4.05 16.93
C GLU A 26 -8.98 4.74 16.02
N GLY A 27 -8.76 4.69 14.71
CA GLY A 27 -9.63 5.30 13.72
C GLY A 27 -9.35 6.76 13.43
N THR A 28 -8.28 7.35 13.96
CA THR A 28 -7.86 8.73 13.65
C THR A 28 -7.34 8.80 12.21
N TYR A 29 -7.94 9.64 11.38
CA TYR A 29 -7.52 9.79 9.99
C TYR A 29 -6.21 10.57 9.89
N THR A 30 -5.29 10.12 9.01
CA THR A 30 -3.92 10.66 8.92
C THR A 30 -3.45 10.95 7.49
N ASN A 31 -4.25 10.61 6.47
CA ASN A 31 -3.88 10.77 5.06
C ASN A 31 -3.62 12.23 4.66
N ALA A 32 -4.39 13.19 5.21
CA ALA A 32 -4.17 14.61 4.95
C ALA A 32 -2.88 15.12 5.60
N VAL A 33 -2.61 14.72 6.84
CA VAL A 33 -1.36 15.05 7.56
C VAL A 33 -0.16 14.53 6.77
N TYR A 34 -0.18 13.25 6.39
CA TYR A 34 0.88 12.61 5.62
C TYR A 34 1.11 13.28 4.25
N GLY A 35 0.02 13.50 3.51
CA GLY A 35 0.09 14.13 2.20
C GLY A 35 0.55 15.58 2.25
N PHE A 36 0.05 16.35 3.21
CA PHE A 36 0.43 17.74 3.44
C PHE A 36 1.94 17.87 3.72
N PHE A 37 2.44 17.08 4.66
CA PHE A 37 3.85 17.06 4.98
C PHE A 37 4.72 16.76 3.76
N ASN A 38 4.37 15.75 2.97
CA ASN A 38 5.15 15.38 1.79
C ASN A 38 5.19 16.50 0.74
N ILE A 39 4.09 17.25 0.57
CA ILE A 39 4.03 18.40 -0.32
C ILE A 39 4.92 19.54 0.20
N VAL A 40 4.72 19.91 1.46
CA VAL A 40 5.46 21.02 2.10
C VAL A 40 6.95 20.74 2.14
N TYR A 41 7.33 19.54 2.61
CA TYR A 41 8.74 19.16 2.74
C TYR A 41 9.45 19.16 1.39
N LYS A 42 8.82 18.60 0.36
CA LYS A 42 9.36 18.61 -1.00
C LYS A 42 9.61 20.03 -1.50
N LEU A 43 8.65 20.94 -1.33
CA LEU A 43 8.79 22.33 -1.79
C LEU A 43 9.84 23.11 -1.01
N ILE A 44 9.96 22.88 0.30
CA ILE A 44 11.01 23.50 1.12
C ILE A 44 12.39 22.99 0.71
N GLU A 45 12.56 21.68 0.47
CA GLU A 45 13.83 21.11 -0.02
C GLU A 45 14.23 21.64 -1.41
N GLU A 46 13.26 21.72 -2.33
CA GLU A 46 13.50 22.21 -3.69
C GLU A 46 13.77 23.72 -3.72
N GLN A 47 13.00 24.50 -2.97
CA GLN A 47 13.08 25.95 -3.03
C GLN A 47 14.11 26.57 -2.09
N LYS A 48 14.47 25.88 -1.00
CA LYS A 48 15.42 26.33 0.04
C LYS A 48 15.16 27.79 0.48
N PRO A 49 13.96 28.08 1.03
CA PRO A 49 13.58 29.43 1.43
C PRO A 49 14.31 29.85 2.72
N ASP A 50 14.56 31.16 2.86
CA ASP A 50 15.11 31.78 4.08
C ASP A 50 14.04 31.91 5.19
N ALA A 51 12.76 32.04 4.81
CA ALA A 51 11.63 32.10 5.72
C ALA A 51 10.41 31.41 5.11
N VAL A 52 9.54 30.86 5.98
CA VAL A 52 8.34 30.11 5.58
C VAL A 52 7.17 30.55 6.44
N ALA A 53 5.97 30.66 5.84
CA ALA A 53 4.73 30.96 6.55
C ALA A 53 3.58 30.08 6.06
N PHE A 54 2.68 29.70 6.98
CA PHE A 54 1.48 28.92 6.70
C PHE A 54 0.25 29.72 7.08
N ALA A 55 -0.54 30.14 6.08
CA ALA A 55 -1.80 30.84 6.28
C ALA A 55 -2.96 29.87 6.37
N PHE A 56 -3.82 30.02 7.39
CA PHE A 56 -5.03 29.24 7.59
C PHE A 56 -6.25 30.15 7.66
N ASP A 57 -7.38 29.68 7.15
CA ASP A 57 -8.67 30.29 7.36
C ASP A 57 -9.18 30.02 8.78
N LEU A 58 -9.76 31.02 9.39
CA LEU A 58 -10.53 30.89 10.63
C LEU A 58 -12.01 30.58 10.34
N HIS A 59 -12.66 29.87 11.25
CA HIS A 59 -14.11 29.61 11.22
C HIS A 59 -14.92 30.83 11.68
N ALA A 60 -14.62 32.02 11.14
CA ALA A 60 -15.30 33.27 11.46
C ALA A 60 -15.75 33.97 10.16
N PRO A 61 -16.85 34.70 10.19
CA PRO A 61 -17.27 35.49 9.04
C PRO A 61 -16.19 36.51 8.65
N THR A 62 -15.85 36.56 7.36
CA THR A 62 -14.92 37.55 6.82
C THR A 62 -15.62 38.80 6.33
N PHE A 63 -14.86 39.84 5.96
CA PHE A 63 -15.46 41.06 5.38
C PHE A 63 -16.27 40.75 4.11
N ARG A 64 -15.91 39.69 3.33
CA ARG A 64 -16.69 39.28 2.15
C ARG A 64 -18.07 38.74 2.50
N HIS A 65 -18.23 38.04 3.62
CA HIS A 65 -19.55 37.62 4.11
C HIS A 65 -20.41 38.80 4.55
N LYS A 66 -19.79 39.88 5.07
CA LYS A 66 -20.52 41.13 5.42
C LYS A 66 -20.95 41.91 4.19
N MET A 67 -20.17 41.80 3.08
CA MET A 67 -20.45 42.46 1.81
C MET A 67 -21.50 41.70 1.00
N TYR A 68 -21.48 40.36 1.04
CA TYR A 68 -22.40 39.51 0.31
C TYR A 68 -22.74 38.26 1.13
N GLU A 69 -23.95 38.20 1.68
CA GLU A 69 -24.40 37.16 2.61
C GLU A 69 -24.35 35.75 2.01
N GLN A 70 -24.52 35.64 0.69
CA GLN A 70 -24.47 34.35 -0.04
C GLN A 70 -23.05 33.89 -0.44
N TYR A 71 -22.00 34.65 -0.07
CA TYR A 71 -20.63 34.31 -0.35
C TYR A 71 -20.28 32.96 0.25
N LYS A 72 -19.72 32.04 -0.57
CA LYS A 72 -19.41 30.64 -0.20
C LYS A 72 -20.63 29.82 0.30
N GLY A 73 -21.87 30.31 0.19
CA GLY A 73 -23.05 29.62 0.70
C GLY A 73 -23.38 28.30 0.02
N THR A 74 -22.86 28.03 -1.16
CA THR A 74 -23.01 26.77 -1.90
C THR A 74 -21.96 25.73 -1.56
N ARG A 75 -20.92 26.09 -0.80
CA ARG A 75 -19.85 25.15 -0.41
C ARG A 75 -20.42 24.07 0.52
N LYS A 76 -20.18 22.80 0.17
CA LYS A 76 -20.42 21.68 1.09
C LYS A 76 -19.43 21.78 2.25
N GLY A 77 -19.91 21.52 3.47
CA GLY A 77 -19.06 21.50 4.66
C GLY A 77 -17.86 20.56 4.51
N MET A 78 -16.80 20.85 5.25
CA MET A 78 -15.61 20.01 5.30
C MET A 78 -15.97 18.60 5.76
N PRO A 79 -15.53 17.52 5.06
CA PRO A 79 -15.73 16.14 5.51
C PRO A 79 -15.21 15.95 6.93
N GLU A 80 -15.89 15.12 7.72
CA GLU A 80 -15.51 14.88 9.11
C GLU A 80 -14.10 14.31 9.22
N GLU A 81 -13.73 13.42 8.31
CA GLU A 81 -12.41 12.78 8.22
C GLU A 81 -11.29 13.83 7.97
N LEU A 82 -11.60 14.92 7.29
CA LEU A 82 -10.65 16.02 7.08
C LEU A 82 -10.65 16.98 8.27
N ARG A 83 -11.82 17.26 8.85
CA ARG A 83 -11.97 18.17 10.00
C ARG A 83 -11.14 17.70 11.18
N GLN A 84 -11.12 16.39 11.46
CA GLN A 84 -10.32 15.80 12.52
C GLN A 84 -8.81 15.98 12.30
N GLN A 85 -8.36 16.08 11.06
CA GLN A 85 -6.94 16.21 10.73
C GLN A 85 -6.41 17.65 10.76
N MET A 86 -7.27 18.67 10.71
CA MET A 86 -6.84 20.07 10.72
C MET A 86 -6.03 20.46 11.98
N PRO A 87 -6.47 20.09 13.20
CA PRO A 87 -5.68 20.32 14.41
C PRO A 87 -4.34 19.60 14.37
N LEU A 88 -4.30 18.36 13.85
CA LEU A 88 -3.08 17.55 13.74
C LEU A 88 -2.07 18.17 12.77
N VAL A 89 -2.52 18.74 11.65
CA VAL A 89 -1.66 19.50 10.73
C VAL A 89 -1.03 20.71 11.42
N LYS A 90 -1.81 21.46 12.18
CA LYS A 90 -1.32 22.63 12.92
C LYS A 90 -0.34 22.23 14.03
N GLU A 91 -0.62 21.14 14.76
CA GLU A 91 0.27 20.60 15.77
C GLU A 91 1.62 20.17 15.16
N MET A 92 1.58 19.44 14.05
CA MET A 92 2.77 19.04 13.32
C MET A 92 3.63 20.23 12.88
N LEU A 93 3.01 21.31 12.35
CA LEU A 93 3.72 22.51 11.94
C LEU A 93 4.40 23.22 13.13
N ARG A 94 3.73 23.27 14.30
CA ARG A 94 4.31 23.84 15.53
C ARG A 94 5.52 23.04 16.01
N LEU A 95 5.41 21.69 15.99
CA LEU A 95 6.49 20.79 16.37
C LEU A 95 7.69 20.87 15.42
N LEU A 96 7.42 21.12 14.12
CA LEU A 96 8.45 21.39 13.12
C LEU A 96 9.05 22.80 13.23
N GLY A 97 8.52 23.67 14.10
CA GLY A 97 8.98 25.04 14.30
C GLY A 97 8.51 26.03 13.24
N TYR A 98 7.49 25.68 12.43
CA TYR A 98 7.01 26.58 11.39
C TYR A 98 5.93 27.54 11.92
N PRO A 99 5.97 28.84 11.53
CA PRO A 99 4.95 29.83 11.92
C PRO A 99 3.62 29.58 11.21
N ILE A 100 2.54 29.66 12.00
CA ILE A 100 1.14 29.59 11.54
C ILE A 100 0.54 30.98 11.67
N LEU A 101 -0.14 31.44 10.61
CA LEU A 101 -0.80 32.74 10.56
C LEU A 101 -2.32 32.54 10.39
N GLU A 102 -3.07 33.19 11.27
CA GLU A 102 -4.53 33.22 11.28
C GLU A 102 -4.96 34.62 11.71
N VAL A 103 -5.78 35.32 10.92
CA VAL A 103 -6.23 36.67 11.23
C VAL A 103 -7.75 36.73 11.13
N GLU A 104 -8.42 37.13 12.22
CA GLU A 104 -9.88 37.22 12.28
C GLU A 104 -10.41 38.24 11.28
N GLY A 105 -11.48 37.88 10.58
CA GLY A 105 -12.11 38.74 9.58
C GLY A 105 -11.50 38.69 8.18
N TYR A 106 -10.39 38.00 8.00
CA TYR A 106 -9.70 37.81 6.72
C TYR A 106 -9.56 36.30 6.35
N GLU A 107 -9.34 36.06 5.08
CA GLU A 107 -9.08 34.72 4.56
C GLU A 107 -7.58 34.46 4.40
N ALA A 108 -7.17 33.20 4.27
CA ALA A 108 -5.77 32.82 4.05
C ALA A 108 -5.16 33.55 2.85
N ASP A 109 -5.93 33.72 1.75
CA ASP A 109 -5.46 34.44 0.56
C ASP A 109 -5.13 35.91 0.84
N ASP A 110 -5.87 36.56 1.74
CA ASP A 110 -5.62 37.99 2.15
C ASP A 110 -4.32 38.08 2.96
N ILE A 111 -4.07 37.08 3.83
CA ILE A 111 -2.80 36.96 4.56
C ILE A 111 -1.63 36.78 3.57
N LEU A 112 -1.79 35.86 2.59
CA LEU A 112 -0.80 35.61 1.55
C LEU A 112 -0.53 36.85 0.70
N GLY A 113 -1.59 37.59 0.31
CA GLY A 113 -1.48 38.85 -0.44
C GLY A 113 -0.70 39.92 0.33
N SER A 114 -0.93 40.03 1.62
CA SER A 114 -0.25 41.00 2.49
C SER A 114 1.24 40.62 2.70
N LEU A 115 1.53 39.33 2.89
CA LEU A 115 2.90 38.81 2.94
C LEU A 115 3.66 39.03 1.62
N ALA A 116 2.97 38.81 0.49
CA ALA A 116 3.55 39.02 -0.83
C ALA A 116 3.90 40.48 -1.06
N ARG A 117 2.98 41.40 -0.75
CA ARG A 117 3.21 42.86 -0.86
C ARG A 117 4.36 43.34 0.04
N GLN A 118 4.39 42.85 1.28
CA GLN A 118 5.46 43.18 2.22
C GLN A 118 6.84 42.70 1.70
N GLY A 119 6.92 41.43 1.21
CA GLY A 119 8.13 40.89 0.66
C GLY A 119 8.59 41.65 -0.57
N GLU A 120 7.69 42.02 -1.47
CA GLU A 120 8.00 42.83 -2.65
C GLU A 120 8.56 44.21 -2.27
N GLN A 121 7.94 44.88 -1.29
CA GLN A 121 8.41 46.15 -0.78
C GLN A 121 9.80 46.08 -0.15
N ASN A 122 10.11 44.95 0.48
CA ASN A 122 11.44 44.67 1.04
C ASN A 122 12.48 44.23 -0.03
N GLY A 123 12.08 44.04 -1.29
CA GLY A 123 12.91 43.54 -2.37
C GLY A 123 13.16 42.05 -2.33
N ASP A 124 12.40 41.29 -1.55
CA ASP A 124 12.45 39.84 -1.42
C ASP A 124 11.85 39.13 -2.64
N THR A 125 12.25 37.87 -2.86
CA THR A 125 11.59 36.98 -3.82
C THR A 125 10.54 36.15 -3.07
N VAL A 126 9.26 36.31 -3.42
CA VAL A 126 8.16 35.63 -2.76
C VAL A 126 7.61 34.52 -3.62
N LEU A 127 7.47 33.33 -3.03
CA LEU A 127 6.80 32.19 -3.63
C LEU A 127 5.53 31.87 -2.82
N ILE A 128 4.36 31.93 -3.47
CA ILE A 128 3.08 31.53 -2.87
C ILE A 128 2.77 30.11 -3.36
N CYS A 129 2.53 29.18 -2.45
CA CYS A 129 2.12 27.82 -2.77
C CYS A 129 0.65 27.62 -2.42
N THR A 130 -0.20 27.44 -3.44
CA THR A 130 -1.64 27.26 -3.30
C THR A 130 -2.20 26.35 -4.40
N GLY A 131 -3.39 25.85 -4.22
CA GLY A 131 -4.19 25.22 -5.27
C GLY A 131 -5.21 26.15 -5.90
N ASP A 132 -5.35 27.35 -5.37
CA ASP A 132 -6.31 28.33 -5.83
C ASP A 132 -5.72 29.23 -6.94
N ARG A 133 -6.52 29.48 -7.98
CA ARG A 133 -6.14 30.37 -9.08
C ARG A 133 -6.29 31.84 -8.76
N ASP A 134 -7.01 32.17 -7.70
CA ASP A 134 -7.25 33.55 -7.31
C ASP A 134 -5.95 34.24 -6.92
N SER A 135 -5.04 33.51 -6.30
CA SER A 135 -3.70 33.99 -5.96
C SER A 135 -2.87 34.39 -7.19
N LEU A 136 -3.27 34.04 -8.44
CA LEU A 136 -2.58 34.46 -9.66
C LEU A 136 -2.58 35.99 -9.85
N GLN A 137 -3.57 36.71 -9.27
CA GLN A 137 -3.60 38.17 -9.28
C GLN A 137 -2.45 38.83 -8.51
N LEU A 138 -1.80 38.06 -7.59
CA LEU A 138 -0.71 38.55 -6.74
C LEU A 138 0.66 38.50 -7.43
N ILE A 139 0.74 37.90 -8.61
CA ILE A 139 2.00 37.71 -9.34
C ILE A 139 2.57 39.03 -9.82
N THR A 140 3.87 39.26 -9.54
CA THR A 140 4.67 40.39 -10.00
C THR A 140 6.05 39.88 -10.45
N ASP A 141 6.97 40.77 -10.75
CA ASP A 141 8.38 40.42 -11.07
C ASP A 141 9.10 39.79 -9.85
N LYS A 142 8.63 40.04 -8.63
CA LYS A 142 9.20 39.50 -7.38
C LYS A 142 8.33 38.41 -6.75
N VAL A 143 7.04 38.31 -7.11
CA VAL A 143 6.09 37.34 -6.57
C VAL A 143 5.73 36.32 -7.64
N SER A 144 5.94 35.02 -7.36
CA SER A 144 5.50 33.92 -8.20
C SER A 144 4.55 33.01 -7.43
N VAL A 145 3.65 32.34 -8.14
CA VAL A 145 2.72 31.35 -7.55
C VAL A 145 3.09 29.96 -8.00
N ILE A 146 3.21 29.02 -7.07
CA ILE A 146 3.33 27.58 -7.31
C ILE A 146 1.95 26.98 -7.18
N LEU A 147 1.31 26.70 -8.33
CA LEU A 147 0.01 26.05 -8.36
C LEU A 147 0.17 24.55 -8.15
N ALA A 148 -0.32 24.05 -7.03
CA ALA A 148 -0.42 22.61 -6.80
C ALA A 148 -1.63 22.05 -7.57
N LYS A 149 -1.43 21.06 -8.45
CA LYS A 149 -2.46 20.37 -9.23
C LYS A 149 -2.48 18.89 -8.90
N THR A 150 -3.66 18.29 -8.79
CA THR A 150 -3.79 16.83 -8.67
C THR A 150 -3.76 16.21 -10.05
N ALA A 151 -2.86 15.25 -10.26
CA ALA A 151 -2.79 14.45 -11.47
C ALA A 151 -2.92 12.96 -11.12
N PRO A 152 -3.31 12.08 -12.04
CA PRO A 152 -3.41 10.64 -11.81
C PRO A 152 -2.12 9.99 -11.29
N GLN A 153 -0.97 10.62 -11.53
CA GLN A 153 0.37 10.16 -11.11
C GLN A 153 0.93 10.90 -9.87
N GLY A 154 0.08 11.66 -9.16
CA GLY A 154 0.48 12.43 -7.98
C GLY A 154 0.33 13.95 -8.15
N ALA A 155 0.81 14.72 -7.16
CA ALA A 155 0.77 16.18 -7.19
C ALA A 155 1.80 16.75 -8.18
N VAL A 156 1.35 17.65 -9.06
CA VAL A 156 2.18 18.40 -10.01
C VAL A 156 2.18 19.87 -9.61
N TYR A 157 3.35 20.47 -9.60
CA TYR A 157 3.55 21.86 -9.23
C TYR A 157 3.90 22.67 -10.47
N GLU A 158 3.08 23.67 -10.79
CA GLU A 158 3.29 24.57 -11.94
C GLU A 158 3.67 25.96 -11.41
N ARG A 159 4.88 26.40 -11.69
CA ARG A 159 5.29 27.76 -11.34
C ARG A 159 4.71 28.75 -12.34
N MET A 160 4.00 29.74 -11.81
CA MET A 160 3.37 30.81 -12.57
C MET A 160 4.08 32.13 -12.23
N ASP A 161 4.56 32.77 -13.27
CA ASP A 161 5.12 34.12 -13.25
C ASP A 161 4.42 34.99 -14.30
N PRO A 162 4.75 36.28 -14.45
CA PRO A 162 4.06 37.16 -15.40
C PRO A 162 4.11 36.64 -16.85
N ALA A 163 5.19 35.99 -17.26
CA ALA A 163 5.34 35.45 -18.61
C ALA A 163 4.41 34.24 -18.81
N ALA A 164 4.38 33.31 -17.85
CA ALA A 164 3.50 32.14 -17.88
C ALA A 164 2.00 32.52 -17.89
N ILE A 165 1.59 33.59 -17.17
CA ILE A 165 0.22 34.10 -17.22
C ILE A 165 -0.11 34.63 -18.61
N ARG A 166 0.76 35.44 -19.21
CA ARG A 166 0.57 35.97 -20.57
C ARG A 166 0.51 34.86 -21.62
N GLU A 167 1.39 33.88 -21.53
CA GLU A 167 1.41 32.73 -22.45
C GLU A 167 0.12 31.92 -22.35
N LYS A 168 -0.34 31.66 -21.15
CA LYS A 168 -1.45 30.73 -20.89
C LYS A 168 -2.84 31.38 -21.04
N TYR A 169 -2.98 32.63 -20.61
CA TYR A 169 -4.28 33.33 -20.52
C TYR A 169 -4.37 34.55 -21.43
N GLY A 170 -3.24 35.03 -21.97
CA GLY A 170 -3.20 36.22 -22.82
C GLY A 170 -3.47 37.54 -22.10
N VAL A 171 -3.42 37.57 -20.78
CA VAL A 171 -3.70 38.72 -19.91
C VAL A 171 -2.55 38.90 -18.92
N THR A 172 -2.48 40.05 -18.24
CA THR A 172 -1.58 40.29 -17.12
C THR A 172 -2.11 39.70 -15.84
N PRO A 173 -1.26 39.48 -14.80
CA PRO A 173 -1.71 39.01 -13.49
C PRO A 173 -2.84 39.88 -12.88
N ARG A 174 -2.75 41.20 -12.97
CA ARG A 174 -3.78 42.13 -12.48
C ARG A 174 -5.11 41.98 -13.25
N GLU A 175 -5.03 41.69 -14.54
CA GLU A 175 -6.23 41.50 -15.35
C GLU A 175 -7.00 40.21 -15.00
N MET A 176 -6.40 39.28 -14.26
CA MET A 176 -7.08 38.07 -13.77
C MET A 176 -8.28 38.42 -12.85
N ILE A 177 -8.21 39.55 -12.10
CA ILE A 177 -9.33 40.03 -11.30
C ILE A 177 -10.50 40.47 -12.19
N GLU A 178 -10.18 41.14 -13.29
CA GLU A 178 -11.17 41.62 -14.26
C GLU A 178 -11.85 40.45 -15.01
N VAL A 179 -11.08 39.41 -15.33
CA VAL A 179 -11.62 38.17 -15.88
C VAL A 179 -12.60 37.53 -14.89
N LYS A 180 -12.23 37.45 -13.58
CA LYS A 180 -13.08 36.90 -12.54
C LYS A 180 -14.32 37.75 -12.31
N ALA A 181 -14.22 39.09 -12.40
CA ALA A 181 -15.34 39.99 -12.33
C ALA A 181 -16.43 39.69 -13.36
N LEU A 182 -16.05 39.36 -14.57
CA LEU A 182 -16.99 39.04 -15.67
C LEU A 182 -17.50 37.59 -15.60
N MET A 183 -16.63 36.61 -15.32
CA MET A 183 -17.04 35.21 -15.35
C MET A 183 -17.70 34.71 -14.08
N GLY A 184 -17.45 35.40 -12.95
CA GLY A 184 -17.82 34.95 -11.62
C GLY A 184 -17.01 33.74 -11.15
N ASP A 185 -17.43 33.16 -10.01
CA ASP A 185 -16.91 31.92 -9.48
C ASP A 185 -17.99 31.08 -8.82
N PRO A 186 -18.47 30.02 -9.46
CA PRO A 186 -19.51 29.16 -8.88
C PRO A 186 -19.08 28.47 -7.58
N SER A 187 -17.76 28.26 -7.36
CA SER A 187 -17.26 27.59 -6.14
C SER A 187 -17.39 28.46 -4.90
N ASP A 188 -17.29 29.79 -5.08
CA ASP A 188 -17.40 30.80 -4.03
C ASP A 188 -18.74 31.56 -4.07
N ASN A 189 -19.60 31.11 -4.98
CA ASN A 189 -20.90 31.78 -5.22
C ASN A 189 -20.74 33.27 -5.60
N ILE A 190 -19.70 33.59 -6.35
CA ILE A 190 -19.47 34.91 -6.93
C ILE A 190 -20.21 34.96 -8.27
N PRO A 191 -21.19 35.91 -8.43
CA PRO A 191 -22.18 35.82 -9.49
C PRO A 191 -21.63 36.04 -10.92
N GLY A 192 -20.66 36.93 -11.11
CA GLY A 192 -20.22 37.32 -12.44
C GLY A 192 -21.30 37.97 -13.29
N VAL A 193 -21.11 38.06 -14.59
CA VAL A 193 -22.12 38.47 -15.57
C VAL A 193 -22.81 37.24 -16.14
N PRO A 194 -24.14 37.06 -15.95
CA PRO A 194 -24.84 35.86 -16.39
C PRO A 194 -24.63 35.55 -17.87
N GLY A 195 -24.13 34.34 -18.14
CA GLY A 195 -23.90 33.87 -19.51
C GLY A 195 -22.57 34.33 -20.14
N ILE A 196 -21.65 34.89 -19.36
CA ILE A 196 -20.25 35.11 -19.75
C ILE A 196 -19.38 34.13 -18.96
N GLY A 197 -18.83 33.12 -19.66
CA GLY A 197 -17.88 32.17 -19.09
C GLY A 197 -16.43 32.58 -19.35
N GLU A 198 -15.47 31.76 -18.85
CA GLU A 198 -14.03 32.01 -18.88
C GLU A 198 -13.52 32.47 -20.28
N LYS A 199 -13.88 31.77 -21.35
CA LYS A 199 -13.46 32.13 -22.71
C LYS A 199 -13.95 33.52 -23.14
N GLY A 200 -15.20 33.85 -22.81
CA GLY A 200 -15.79 35.15 -23.15
C GLY A 200 -15.19 36.30 -22.33
N ALA A 201 -14.96 36.06 -21.04
CA ALA A 201 -14.32 37.01 -20.16
C ALA A 201 -12.88 37.29 -20.58
N LEU A 202 -12.08 36.24 -20.87
CA LEU A 202 -10.71 36.38 -21.36
C LEU A 202 -10.67 37.17 -22.68
N ALA A 203 -11.53 36.85 -23.66
CA ALA A 203 -11.56 37.61 -24.92
C ALA A 203 -11.89 39.10 -24.74
N LEU A 204 -12.78 39.43 -23.81
CA LEU A 204 -13.11 40.81 -23.48
C LEU A 204 -11.93 41.53 -22.83
N ILE A 205 -11.29 40.91 -21.82
CA ILE A 205 -10.20 41.53 -21.09
C ILE A 205 -8.91 41.61 -21.92
N GLN A 206 -8.62 40.63 -22.76
CA GLN A 206 -7.51 40.71 -23.74
C GLN A 206 -7.64 41.91 -24.68
N LYS A 207 -8.90 42.30 -25.01
CA LYS A 207 -9.16 43.39 -25.94
C LYS A 207 -9.32 44.73 -25.25
N TYR A 208 -9.95 44.78 -24.08
CA TYR A 208 -10.40 46.01 -23.42
C TYR A 208 -9.80 46.25 -22.04
N HIS A 209 -9.02 45.32 -21.51
CA HIS A 209 -8.20 45.34 -20.30
C HIS A 209 -8.96 45.39 -18.96
N THR A 210 -9.92 46.30 -18.79
CA THR A 210 -10.64 46.51 -17.50
C THR A 210 -12.16 46.55 -17.69
N ILE A 211 -12.89 46.16 -16.64
CA ILE A 211 -14.35 46.27 -16.65
C ILE A 211 -14.80 47.74 -16.67
N GLU A 212 -14.06 48.66 -16.03
CA GLU A 212 -14.35 50.08 -16.09
C GLU A 212 -14.32 50.59 -17.52
N TYR A 213 -13.30 50.23 -18.31
CA TYR A 213 -13.23 50.64 -19.70
C TYR A 213 -14.39 50.08 -20.51
N ILE A 214 -14.71 48.78 -20.31
CA ILE A 214 -15.85 48.14 -20.97
C ILE A 214 -17.15 48.86 -20.69
N TYR A 215 -17.42 49.18 -19.41
CA TYR A 215 -18.67 49.82 -19.03
C TYR A 215 -18.72 51.32 -19.33
N ALA A 216 -17.59 52.02 -19.41
CA ALA A 216 -17.53 53.42 -19.83
C ALA A 216 -17.82 53.61 -21.31
N HIS A 217 -17.42 52.64 -22.15
CA HIS A 217 -17.51 52.73 -23.60
C HIS A 217 -18.47 51.68 -24.21
N LEU A 218 -19.37 51.10 -23.39
CA LEU A 218 -20.20 49.94 -23.76
C LEU A 218 -20.93 50.08 -25.09
N GLU A 219 -21.39 51.29 -25.43
CA GLU A 219 -22.12 51.57 -26.64
C GLU A 219 -21.17 51.69 -27.87
N GLU A 220 -19.92 52.02 -27.66
CA GLU A 220 -18.91 52.25 -28.70
C GLU A 220 -18.14 51.01 -29.07
N LEU A 221 -18.14 50.02 -28.19
CA LEU A 221 -17.32 48.78 -28.37
C LEU A 221 -17.92 47.88 -29.45
N GLU A 222 -17.04 47.20 -30.21
CA GLU A 222 -17.40 46.23 -31.21
C GLU A 222 -17.88 44.92 -30.54
N LEU A 223 -19.14 44.92 -30.09
CA LEU A 223 -19.78 43.80 -29.39
C LEU A 223 -21.04 43.35 -30.14
N THR A 224 -21.35 42.07 -30.06
CA THR A 224 -22.65 41.60 -30.56
C THR A 224 -23.77 42.19 -29.71
N PRO A 225 -24.96 42.46 -30.27
CA PRO A 225 -26.11 43.02 -29.51
C PRO A 225 -26.44 42.20 -28.25
N ALA A 226 -26.36 40.84 -28.38
CA ALA A 226 -26.63 39.96 -27.25
C ALA A 226 -25.58 40.07 -26.14
N LEU A 227 -24.29 40.24 -26.48
CA LEU A 227 -23.22 40.40 -25.46
C LEU A 227 -23.30 41.77 -24.81
N ARG A 228 -23.57 42.84 -25.58
CA ARG A 228 -23.78 44.19 -25.05
C ARG A 228 -24.93 44.22 -24.03
N LYS A 229 -26.05 43.56 -24.36
CA LYS A 229 -27.18 43.43 -23.43
C LYS A 229 -26.80 42.72 -22.14
N LYS A 230 -26.11 41.60 -22.23
CA LYS A 230 -25.64 40.87 -21.03
C LYS A 230 -24.74 41.71 -20.15
N LEU A 231 -23.77 42.42 -20.74
CA LEU A 231 -22.89 43.32 -20.00
C LEU A 231 -23.68 44.44 -19.34
N ALA A 232 -24.59 45.09 -20.06
CA ALA A 232 -25.44 46.17 -19.52
C ALA A 232 -26.26 45.69 -18.30
N GLU A 233 -26.91 44.53 -18.40
CA GLU A 233 -27.73 43.94 -17.33
C GLU A 233 -26.86 43.42 -16.17
N GLY A 234 -25.63 43.01 -16.41
CA GLY A 234 -24.70 42.44 -15.43
C GLY A 234 -23.76 43.46 -14.78
N ARG A 235 -23.90 44.76 -14.99
CA ARG A 235 -22.97 45.81 -14.52
C ARG A 235 -22.72 45.79 -13.00
N GLU A 236 -23.79 45.76 -12.21
CA GLU A 236 -23.71 45.75 -10.76
C GLU A 236 -23.11 44.43 -10.26
N SER A 237 -23.47 43.31 -10.89
CA SER A 237 -22.96 41.99 -10.57
C SER A 237 -21.46 41.84 -10.86
N ALA A 238 -20.97 42.44 -11.96
CA ALA A 238 -19.56 42.48 -12.28
C ALA A 238 -18.76 43.31 -11.26
N ALA A 239 -19.29 44.48 -10.85
CA ALA A 239 -18.65 45.30 -9.84
C ALA A 239 -18.54 44.61 -8.50
N LEU A 240 -19.63 44.00 -8.03
CA LEU A 240 -19.65 43.17 -6.81
C LEU A 240 -18.67 41.99 -6.91
N SER A 241 -18.68 41.32 -8.04
CA SER A 241 -17.80 40.14 -8.27
C SER A 241 -16.31 40.52 -8.27
N ARG A 242 -15.97 41.69 -8.76
CA ARG A 242 -14.63 42.23 -8.67
C ARG A 242 -14.22 42.51 -7.23
N GLU A 243 -15.06 43.16 -6.44
CA GLU A 243 -14.78 43.42 -5.03
C GLU A 243 -14.61 42.14 -4.23
N LEU A 244 -15.49 41.16 -4.42
CA LEU A 244 -15.42 39.84 -3.76
C LEU A 244 -14.17 39.04 -4.20
N GLY A 245 -13.79 39.11 -5.48
CA GLY A 245 -12.63 38.39 -6.05
C GLY A 245 -11.29 39.05 -5.79
N THR A 246 -11.24 40.29 -5.33
CA THR A 246 -10.00 41.02 -5.04
C THR A 246 -9.43 40.58 -3.69
N ILE A 247 -8.16 40.15 -3.70
CA ILE A 247 -7.43 39.80 -2.49
C ILE A 247 -6.97 41.08 -1.77
N CYS A 248 -7.30 41.17 -0.48
CA CYS A 248 -6.84 42.28 0.37
C CYS A 248 -5.35 42.07 0.73
N CYS A 249 -4.52 43.07 0.39
CA CYS A 249 -3.09 43.04 0.68
C CYS A 249 -2.67 43.96 1.85
N GLU A 250 -3.61 44.29 2.74
CA GLU A 250 -3.40 45.23 3.86
C GLU A 250 -3.73 44.62 5.24
N VAL A 251 -3.72 43.31 5.30
CA VAL A 251 -3.90 42.57 6.57
C VAL A 251 -2.65 42.76 7.44
N PRO A 252 -2.79 43.01 8.75
CA PRO A 252 -1.65 43.10 9.65
C PRO A 252 -0.98 41.71 9.79
N VAL A 253 0.20 41.56 9.20
CA VAL A 253 1.02 40.35 9.21
C VAL A 253 2.40 40.63 9.82
N PRO A 254 3.04 39.64 10.48
CA PRO A 254 4.42 39.76 10.96
C PRO A 254 5.41 40.04 9.84
N GLN A 255 6.56 40.62 10.20
CA GLN A 255 7.65 40.78 9.24
C GLN A 255 8.28 39.46 8.88
N TRP A 256 8.75 39.27 7.63
CA TRP A 256 9.41 38.05 7.19
C TRP A 256 10.63 37.66 8.04
N SER A 257 11.30 38.64 8.64
CA SER A 257 12.39 38.40 9.59
C SER A 257 11.97 37.64 10.84
N GLU A 258 10.70 37.76 11.23
CA GLU A 258 10.09 37.09 12.38
C GLU A 258 9.53 35.70 12.04
N LEU A 259 9.37 35.42 10.74
CA LEU A 259 8.82 34.16 10.20
C LEU A 259 9.88 33.11 9.86
N LYS A 260 11.07 33.21 10.47
CA LYS A 260 12.10 32.17 10.33
C LYS A 260 11.68 30.91 11.09
N PRO A 261 11.95 29.70 10.52
CA PRO A 261 11.67 28.46 11.23
C PRO A 261 12.44 28.39 12.56
N ARG A 262 11.75 27.94 13.61
CA ARG A 262 12.38 27.66 14.92
C ARG A 262 12.99 26.27 14.91
N PRO A 263 13.88 25.92 15.85
CA PRO A 263 14.36 24.56 16.02
C PRO A 263 13.19 23.57 16.20
N ARG A 264 13.30 22.40 15.56
CA ARG A 264 12.31 21.33 15.68
C ARG A 264 12.29 20.82 17.13
N GLN A 265 11.12 20.47 17.62
CA GLN A 265 10.93 19.77 18.90
C GLN A 265 11.00 18.27 18.62
N GLU A 266 12.20 17.71 18.49
CA GLU A 266 12.43 16.37 17.93
C GLU A 266 11.71 15.27 18.72
N ASP A 267 11.77 15.28 20.04
CA ASP A 267 11.15 14.28 20.90
C ASP A 267 9.62 14.32 20.81
N ALA A 268 9.04 15.52 20.92
CA ALA A 268 7.59 15.70 20.80
C ALA A 268 7.10 15.37 19.39
N LEU A 269 7.88 15.69 18.36
CA LEU A 269 7.56 15.37 16.96
C LEU A 269 7.63 13.84 16.73
N TYR A 270 8.62 13.16 17.31
CA TYR A 270 8.71 11.70 17.26
C TYR A 270 7.46 11.05 17.89
N ALA A 271 7.10 11.46 19.11
CA ALA A 271 5.94 10.96 19.83
C ALA A 271 4.63 11.22 19.03
N PHE A 272 4.49 12.43 18.49
CA PHE A 272 3.34 12.80 17.68
C PHE A 272 3.20 11.93 16.42
N LEU A 273 4.27 11.75 15.67
CA LEU A 273 4.26 10.95 14.43
C LEU A 273 4.07 9.46 14.73
N SER A 274 4.61 8.96 15.85
CA SER A 274 4.40 7.58 16.31
C SER A 274 2.94 7.33 16.69
N ARG A 275 2.32 8.23 17.45
CA ARG A 275 0.88 8.17 17.77
C ARG A 275 0.00 8.16 16.52
N LEU A 276 0.39 8.89 15.48
CA LEU A 276 -0.32 8.92 14.20
C LEU A 276 0.09 7.78 13.24
N GLU A 277 0.95 6.86 13.65
CA GLU A 277 1.47 5.74 12.84
C GLU A 277 2.16 6.19 11.53
N LEU A 278 2.75 7.39 11.51
CA LEU A 278 3.39 8.01 10.35
C LEU A 278 4.90 7.70 10.27
N ASN A 279 5.25 6.43 10.43
CA ASN A 279 6.62 5.93 10.55
C ASN A 279 7.56 6.34 9.38
N ARG A 280 7.02 6.41 8.15
CA ARG A 280 7.80 6.88 7.00
C ARG A 280 8.28 8.32 7.15
N LEU A 281 7.52 9.15 7.87
CA LEU A 281 7.92 10.53 8.15
C LEU A 281 8.99 10.57 9.22
N ILE A 282 8.94 9.71 10.24
CA ILE A 282 9.98 9.57 11.25
C ILE A 282 11.32 9.27 10.59
N THR A 283 11.35 8.24 9.73
CA THR A 283 12.56 7.86 8.98
C THR A 283 13.04 8.98 8.05
N ARG A 284 12.13 9.63 7.33
CA ARG A 284 12.47 10.72 6.39
C ARG A 284 13.05 11.94 7.10
N LEU A 285 12.56 12.26 8.29
CA LEU A 285 13.03 13.37 9.10
C LEU A 285 14.33 13.05 9.87
N GLY A 286 14.75 11.78 9.88
CA GLY A 286 15.91 11.31 10.64
C GLY A 286 15.71 11.46 12.14
N LEU A 287 14.46 11.33 12.63
CA LEU A 287 14.16 11.43 14.05
C LEU A 287 14.59 10.14 14.74
N ALA A 288 15.38 10.26 15.78
CA ALA A 288 15.67 9.17 16.72
C ALA A 288 14.57 9.10 17.78
N ALA A 289 14.32 7.91 18.32
CA ALA A 289 13.48 7.80 19.50
C ALA A 289 14.11 8.62 20.64
N PRO A 290 13.32 9.43 21.35
CA PRO A 290 13.84 10.24 22.44
C PRO A 290 14.44 9.36 23.55
N GLU A 291 15.56 9.78 24.08
CA GLU A 291 16.20 9.08 25.21
C GLU A 291 15.33 9.10 26.47
N THR A 292 14.47 10.13 26.60
CA THR A 292 13.46 10.27 27.68
C THR A 292 12.23 10.97 27.11
N MET A 293 11.04 10.35 27.23
CA MET A 293 9.77 11.08 27.01
C MET A 293 9.46 11.95 28.23
N PRO A 294 8.88 13.16 28.06
CA PRO A 294 8.34 13.92 29.19
C PRO A 294 7.18 13.13 29.80
N GLU A 295 7.30 12.75 31.04
CA GLU A 295 6.25 12.12 31.83
C GLU A 295 5.06 13.08 32.00
N GLU A 296 3.83 12.67 31.58
CA GLU A 296 2.66 13.07 32.35
C GLU A 296 2.74 12.35 33.70
N PRO A 297 2.45 13.02 34.83
CA PRO A 297 2.68 12.46 36.15
C PRO A 297 1.66 11.34 36.45
N ALA A 298 1.99 10.12 36.09
CA ALA A 298 1.46 8.93 36.74
C ALA A 298 2.41 8.54 37.85
N ALA A 299 1.87 8.23 39.02
CA ALA A 299 2.58 7.93 40.21
C ALA A 299 3.82 7.05 39.97
N GLU A 300 5.00 7.56 40.40
CA GLU A 300 6.25 6.85 40.41
C GLU A 300 6.15 5.62 41.32
N GLU A 301 6.00 4.43 40.76
CA GLU A 301 6.60 3.24 41.30
C GLU A 301 7.97 3.10 40.60
N GLU A 302 9.04 3.41 41.30
CA GLU A 302 10.42 3.12 40.88
C GLU A 302 10.51 1.63 40.54
N ALA A 303 10.49 1.28 39.26
CA ALA A 303 10.84 -0.07 38.81
C ALA A 303 12.29 -0.33 39.27
N PRO A 304 12.58 -1.45 39.92
CA PRO A 304 13.93 -1.76 40.40
C PRO A 304 14.88 -1.69 39.19
N ALA A 305 15.99 -0.97 39.36
CA ALA A 305 17.03 -0.84 38.34
C ALA A 305 17.58 -2.24 38.02
N VAL A 306 17.20 -2.79 36.84
CA VAL A 306 17.70 -4.10 36.41
C VAL A 306 19.19 -3.97 36.09
N ILE A 307 20.01 -4.68 36.91
CA ILE A 307 21.47 -4.64 36.80
C ILE A 307 21.93 -5.55 35.66
N PHE A 308 22.65 -4.98 34.68
CA PHE A 308 23.28 -5.75 33.60
C PHE A 308 24.47 -6.55 34.09
N ALA A 309 24.54 -7.84 33.74
CA ALA A 309 25.68 -8.73 34.04
C ALA A 309 26.24 -9.35 32.74
N PRO A 310 27.54 -9.62 32.64
CA PRO A 310 28.10 -10.36 31.52
C PRO A 310 27.52 -11.78 31.45
N LEU A 311 27.14 -12.23 30.24
CA LEU A 311 26.72 -13.60 29.99
C LEU A 311 27.95 -14.42 29.56
N THR A 312 28.29 -15.47 30.34
CA THR A 312 29.46 -16.34 30.10
C THR A 312 29.06 -17.81 30.10
N GLU A 313 29.96 -18.71 29.68
CA GLU A 313 29.72 -20.16 29.75
C GLU A 313 29.55 -20.67 31.17
N GLU A 314 30.13 -19.94 32.18
CA GLU A 314 30.03 -20.24 33.57
C GLU A 314 28.74 -19.69 34.22
N SER A 315 27.95 -18.91 33.50
CA SER A 315 26.68 -18.37 34.01
C SER A 315 25.76 -19.51 34.43
N ASP A 316 25.24 -19.40 35.67
CA ASP A 316 24.35 -20.42 36.23
C ASP A 316 22.95 -20.35 35.65
N LEU A 317 22.80 -20.98 34.44
CA LEU A 317 21.51 -21.08 33.77
C LEU A 317 20.50 -21.94 34.55
N ALA A 318 20.94 -22.74 35.53
CA ALA A 318 20.06 -23.54 36.37
C ALA A 318 19.32 -22.68 37.42
N ALA A 319 19.87 -21.52 37.74
CA ALA A 319 19.21 -20.53 38.62
C ALA A 319 17.96 -19.91 37.94
N TRP A 320 17.84 -20.00 36.62
CA TRP A 320 16.66 -19.58 35.93
C TRP A 320 15.52 -20.60 36.13
N GLY A 321 14.52 -20.24 36.93
CA GLY A 321 13.39 -21.14 37.19
C GLY A 321 12.75 -21.61 35.90
N LYS A 322 12.45 -22.91 35.75
CA LYS A 322 11.97 -23.54 34.49
C LYS A 322 10.70 -22.91 33.92
N GLU A 323 9.89 -22.28 34.74
CA GLU A 323 8.64 -21.63 34.32
C GLU A 323 8.81 -20.12 34.08
N THR A 324 9.97 -19.54 34.42
CA THR A 324 10.26 -18.12 34.23
C THR A 324 10.51 -17.86 32.74
N PRO A 325 9.79 -16.93 32.12
CA PRO A 325 10.03 -16.60 30.72
C PRO A 325 11.44 -16.04 30.49
N ILE A 326 12.04 -16.45 29.40
CA ILE A 326 13.31 -15.93 28.90
C ILE A 326 13.02 -15.01 27.73
N ILE A 327 13.39 -13.74 27.85
CA ILE A 327 13.29 -12.76 26.78
C ILE A 327 14.64 -12.69 26.08
N LEU A 328 14.64 -12.84 24.76
CA LEU A 328 15.83 -12.92 23.93
C LEU A 328 15.87 -11.78 22.92
N SER A 329 17.03 -11.13 22.83
CA SER A 329 17.36 -10.23 21.73
C SER A 329 18.76 -10.57 21.21
N ALA A 330 18.95 -10.63 19.89
CA ALA A 330 20.19 -11.03 19.26
C ALA A 330 20.53 -10.17 18.04
N ARG A 331 21.81 -9.92 17.85
CA ARG A 331 22.37 -9.44 16.58
C ARG A 331 22.99 -10.63 15.84
N TRP A 332 22.71 -10.73 14.55
CA TRP A 332 23.08 -11.87 13.73
C TRP A 332 24.30 -11.54 12.87
N ALA A 333 25.21 -12.48 12.72
CA ALA A 333 26.29 -12.45 11.77
C ALA A 333 25.79 -12.85 10.36
N GLU A 334 26.60 -12.62 9.32
CA GLU A 334 26.24 -12.97 7.93
C GLU A 334 25.98 -14.47 7.75
N ASP A 335 26.68 -15.32 8.50
CA ASP A 335 26.47 -16.76 8.50
C ASP A 335 25.21 -17.20 9.25
N GLY A 336 24.50 -16.26 9.88
CA GLY A 336 23.26 -16.48 10.65
C GLY A 336 23.48 -17.01 12.07
N THR A 337 24.72 -17.01 12.60
CA THR A 337 24.99 -17.26 14.02
C THR A 337 24.81 -15.97 14.85
N PRO A 338 24.53 -16.08 16.16
CA PRO A 338 24.47 -14.88 17.00
C PRO A 338 25.85 -14.20 17.11
N ALA A 339 25.97 -12.95 16.66
CA ALA A 339 27.15 -12.10 16.88
C ALA A 339 27.05 -11.32 18.20
N ALA A 340 25.89 -11.22 18.80
CA ALA A 340 25.65 -10.75 20.16
C ALA A 340 24.34 -11.30 20.66
N LEU A 341 24.24 -11.55 21.96
CA LEU A 341 23.05 -12.10 22.60
C LEU A 341 22.82 -11.39 23.92
N CYS A 342 21.57 -10.94 24.15
CA CYS A 342 21.07 -10.47 25.45
C CYS A 342 19.90 -11.35 25.89
N VAL A 343 19.82 -11.56 27.18
CA VAL A 343 18.83 -12.41 27.83
C VAL A 343 18.32 -11.70 29.06
N LEU A 344 17.01 -11.61 29.21
CA LEU A 344 16.35 -11.19 30.46
C LEU A 344 15.53 -12.37 30.98
N CYS A 345 15.80 -12.79 32.20
CA CYS A 345 15.07 -13.85 32.90
C CYS A 345 14.73 -13.38 34.32
N GLY A 346 13.45 -13.08 34.57
CA GLY A 346 13.03 -12.38 35.78
C GLY A 346 13.71 -11.01 35.88
N GLU A 347 14.47 -10.78 36.94
CA GLU A 347 15.23 -9.54 37.14
C GLU A 347 16.68 -9.64 36.65
N GLN A 348 17.10 -10.78 36.13
CA GLN A 348 18.47 -11.01 35.65
C GLN A 348 18.60 -10.64 34.19
N LEU A 349 19.27 -9.55 33.91
CA LEU A 349 19.60 -9.10 32.55
C LEU A 349 21.08 -9.39 32.27
N CYS A 350 21.33 -10.23 31.28
CA CYS A 350 22.66 -10.65 30.89
C CYS A 350 22.91 -10.49 29.41
N GLY A 351 24.17 -10.29 29.00
CA GLY A 351 24.50 -10.24 27.58
C GLY A 351 25.98 -10.42 27.29
N CYS A 352 26.28 -10.80 26.03
CA CYS A 352 27.65 -10.93 25.54
C CYS A 352 27.75 -10.63 24.04
N GLU A 353 28.92 -10.19 23.60
CA GLU A 353 29.33 -10.20 22.20
C GLU A 353 29.97 -11.57 21.90
N ASP A 354 29.84 -12.03 20.64
CA ASP A 354 30.39 -13.27 20.11
C ASP A 354 30.17 -14.49 21.05
N PRO A 355 28.90 -14.83 21.37
CA PRO A 355 28.60 -15.92 22.30
C PRO A 355 29.11 -17.25 21.76
N ALA A 356 29.80 -18.01 22.64
CA ALA A 356 30.24 -19.36 22.31
C ALA A 356 29.05 -20.24 21.85
N ALA A 357 29.31 -21.13 20.89
CA ALA A 357 28.25 -21.99 20.33
C ALA A 357 27.59 -22.86 21.43
N SER A 358 28.39 -23.41 22.37
CA SER A 358 27.90 -24.16 23.52
C SER A 358 26.90 -23.37 24.35
N LEU A 359 27.13 -22.07 24.54
CA LEU A 359 26.31 -21.21 25.39
C LEU A 359 24.95 -20.93 24.74
N TRP A 360 24.93 -20.35 23.51
CA TRP A 360 23.65 -19.98 22.88
C TRP A 360 22.82 -21.21 22.51
N GLN A 361 23.45 -22.33 22.10
CA GLN A 361 22.74 -23.59 21.83
C GLN A 361 22.07 -24.13 23.11
N LYS A 362 22.74 -24.04 24.25
CA LYS A 362 22.17 -24.44 25.53
C LYS A 362 20.98 -23.55 25.91
N ILE A 363 21.08 -22.21 25.74
CA ILE A 363 19.99 -21.27 26.03
C ILE A 363 18.79 -21.54 25.11
N PHE A 364 19.02 -21.77 23.82
CA PHE A 364 17.95 -22.04 22.86
C PHE A 364 17.18 -23.33 23.20
N SER A 365 17.87 -24.35 23.67
CA SER A 365 17.26 -25.65 24.03
C SER A 365 16.61 -25.71 25.40
N LEU A 366 16.77 -24.68 26.27
CA LEU A 366 16.10 -24.62 27.55
C LEU A 366 14.58 -24.75 27.42
N PRO A 367 13.88 -25.42 28.35
CA PRO A 367 12.44 -25.60 28.35
C PRO A 367 11.66 -24.34 28.73
N ASN A 368 12.33 -23.28 29.17
CA ASN A 368 11.73 -22.01 29.56
C ASN A 368 10.91 -21.40 28.41
N PRO A 369 9.73 -20.80 28.68
CA PRO A 369 9.00 -20.03 27.71
C PRO A 369 9.86 -18.89 27.14
N LYS A 370 9.96 -18.78 25.81
CA LYS A 370 10.80 -17.77 25.15
C LYS A 370 9.97 -16.68 24.50
N ILE A 371 10.41 -15.45 24.71
CA ILE A 371 9.82 -14.25 24.11
C ILE A 371 10.89 -13.56 23.26
N THR A 372 10.55 -13.20 22.04
CA THR A 372 11.45 -12.51 21.11
C THR A 372 10.70 -11.58 20.17
N ALA A 373 11.39 -10.68 19.52
CA ALA A 373 10.82 -9.78 18.53
C ALA A 373 10.50 -10.49 17.19
N ASP A 374 11.40 -11.42 16.75
CA ASP A 374 11.27 -12.26 15.56
C ASP A 374 11.94 -13.62 15.85
N ALA A 375 11.17 -14.69 15.82
CA ALA A 375 11.65 -16.02 16.17
C ALA A 375 12.37 -16.76 15.03
N LYS A 376 12.12 -16.40 13.79
CA LYS A 376 12.62 -17.13 12.62
C LYS A 376 14.16 -17.19 12.55
N PRO A 377 14.93 -16.11 12.83
CA PRO A 377 16.40 -16.18 12.88
C PRO A 377 16.93 -17.16 13.93
N TYR A 378 16.27 -17.28 15.08
CA TYR A 378 16.65 -18.24 16.14
C TYR A 378 16.44 -19.68 15.66
N TYR A 379 15.33 -19.98 15.00
CA TYR A 379 15.11 -21.30 14.39
C TYR A 379 16.15 -21.59 13.31
N LYS A 380 16.52 -20.62 12.48
CA LYS A 380 17.58 -20.82 11.44
C LYS A 380 18.92 -21.16 12.10
N ALA A 381 19.34 -20.42 13.12
CA ALA A 381 20.58 -20.69 13.83
C ALA A 381 20.56 -22.08 14.49
N ALA A 382 19.47 -22.44 15.16
CA ALA A 382 19.30 -23.73 15.81
C ALA A 382 19.38 -24.89 14.79
N LEU A 383 18.61 -24.79 13.68
CA LEU A 383 18.58 -25.83 12.63
C LEU A 383 19.95 -26.02 11.97
N LYS A 384 20.70 -24.94 11.70
CA LYS A 384 22.08 -25.00 11.16
C LYS A 384 23.03 -25.75 12.12
N ALA A 385 22.82 -25.58 13.41
CA ALA A 385 23.63 -26.20 14.44
C ALA A 385 23.14 -27.60 14.85
N ASN A 386 22.16 -28.18 14.15
CA ASN A 386 21.49 -29.42 14.53
C ASN A 386 20.95 -29.38 15.98
N ASN A 387 20.47 -28.23 16.41
CA ASN A 387 19.90 -27.97 17.73
C ASN A 387 18.42 -27.57 17.59
N THR A 388 17.76 -27.31 18.72
CA THR A 388 16.36 -26.89 18.81
C THR A 388 16.25 -25.50 19.40
N PHE A 389 15.32 -24.69 18.92
CA PHE A 389 14.83 -23.50 19.59
C PHE A 389 13.51 -23.87 20.25
N ALA A 390 13.56 -24.20 21.53
CA ALA A 390 12.44 -24.80 22.25
C ALA A 390 11.54 -23.75 22.92
N ALA A 391 10.26 -24.12 23.10
CA ALA A 391 9.32 -23.40 23.95
C ALA A 391 9.10 -21.92 23.58
N LEU A 392 8.99 -21.59 22.29
CA LEU A 392 8.58 -20.24 21.88
C LEU A 392 7.20 -19.93 22.46
N TRP A 393 7.12 -18.92 23.30
CA TRP A 393 5.90 -18.46 23.94
C TRP A 393 5.27 -17.32 23.18
N LEU A 394 6.07 -16.30 22.84
CA LEU A 394 5.62 -15.10 22.16
C LEU A 394 6.65 -14.60 21.14
N ASP A 395 6.25 -14.49 19.90
CA ASP A 395 6.88 -13.68 18.88
C ASP A 395 6.12 -12.35 18.79
N ALA A 396 6.75 -11.25 19.24
CA ALA A 396 6.10 -9.95 19.33
C ALA A 396 5.79 -9.36 17.93
N GLY A 397 6.60 -9.70 16.92
CA GLY A 397 6.35 -9.28 15.54
C GLY A 397 5.09 -9.93 14.98
N LEU A 398 4.92 -11.24 15.16
CA LEU A 398 3.73 -11.96 14.74
C LEU A 398 2.50 -11.56 15.55
N ALA A 399 2.64 -11.33 16.84
CA ALA A 399 1.56 -10.81 17.68
C ALA A 399 1.06 -9.46 17.19
N GLY A 400 1.97 -8.51 16.96
CA GLY A 400 1.63 -7.20 16.40
C GLY A 400 0.99 -7.29 15.02
N TYR A 401 1.45 -8.21 14.18
CA TYR A 401 0.84 -8.45 12.86
C TYR A 401 -0.59 -8.97 12.96
N LEU A 402 -0.88 -9.90 13.86
CA LEU A 402 -2.26 -10.39 14.05
C LEU A 402 -3.19 -9.29 14.57
N LEU A 403 -2.69 -8.45 15.47
CA LEU A 403 -3.44 -7.31 16.02
C LEU A 403 -3.66 -6.20 14.97
N ASN A 404 -2.66 -5.93 14.12
CA ASN A 404 -2.75 -4.91 13.07
C ASN A 404 -2.00 -5.28 11.78
N PRO A 405 -2.60 -6.02 10.85
CA PRO A 405 -1.97 -6.39 9.58
C PRO A 405 -1.78 -5.21 8.61
N ASN A 406 -2.21 -4.00 8.98
CA ASN A 406 -2.03 -2.79 8.18
C ASN A 406 -0.78 -1.98 8.57
N ALA A 407 -0.09 -2.33 9.65
CA ALA A 407 1.12 -1.66 10.09
C ALA A 407 2.26 -1.82 9.05
N SER A 408 3.18 -0.86 9.03
CA SER A 408 4.31 -0.88 8.08
C SER A 408 5.45 -1.80 8.51
N ASP A 409 5.59 -2.03 9.80
CA ASP A 409 6.50 -2.99 10.45
C ASP A 409 6.08 -3.20 11.91
N TYR A 410 6.77 -4.13 12.58
CA TYR A 410 6.44 -4.63 13.91
C TYR A 410 7.64 -4.58 14.87
N ALA A 411 8.56 -3.63 14.68
CA ALA A 411 9.66 -3.40 15.60
C ALA A 411 9.15 -3.10 17.03
N VAL A 412 9.82 -3.62 18.05
CA VAL A 412 9.42 -3.50 19.46
C VAL A 412 9.19 -2.04 19.86
N GLU A 413 10.12 -1.16 19.51
CA GLU A 413 10.07 0.27 19.76
C GLU A 413 8.78 0.92 19.22
N ARG A 414 8.36 0.55 18.02
CA ARG A 414 7.14 1.07 17.40
C ARG A 414 5.87 0.53 18.03
N GLN A 415 5.90 -0.73 18.43
CA GLN A 415 4.78 -1.32 19.15
C GLN A 415 4.62 -0.68 20.53
N LEU A 416 5.73 -0.43 21.27
CA LEU A 416 5.70 0.31 22.52
C LEU A 416 5.10 1.71 22.34
N ALA A 417 5.57 2.45 21.33
CA ALA A 417 5.06 3.79 21.05
C ALA A 417 3.55 3.81 20.73
N GLN A 418 3.00 2.75 20.13
CA GLN A 418 1.57 2.59 19.91
C GLN A 418 0.76 2.43 21.20
N HIS A 419 1.41 1.94 22.26
CA HIS A 419 0.83 1.81 23.60
C HIS A 419 1.19 2.99 24.55
N GLY A 420 1.78 4.07 23.99
CA GLY A 420 2.20 5.24 24.76
C GLY A 420 3.45 4.99 25.62
N LEU A 421 4.18 3.91 25.33
CA LEU A 421 5.40 3.55 26.02
C LEU A 421 6.63 3.86 25.16
N SER A 422 7.77 4.12 25.82
CA SER A 422 9.08 4.25 25.18
C SER A 422 9.96 3.05 25.50
N LEU A 423 11.06 2.88 24.74
CA LEU A 423 12.09 1.93 25.09
C LEU A 423 12.69 2.34 26.46
N PRO A 424 12.76 1.42 27.44
CA PRO A 424 13.29 1.74 28.75
C PRO A 424 14.74 2.22 28.71
N ALA A 425 15.08 3.14 29.57
CA ALA A 425 16.48 3.51 29.81
C ALA A 425 17.24 2.33 30.44
N ALA A 426 18.49 2.14 30.04
CA ALA A 426 19.30 1.04 30.55
C ALA A 426 20.78 1.43 30.53
N GLU A 427 21.54 0.86 31.48
CA GLU A 427 22.98 0.93 31.50
C GLU A 427 23.57 -0.42 31.08
N ALA A 428 24.33 -0.44 30.00
CA ALA A 428 24.99 -1.61 29.43
C ALA A 428 26.17 -1.19 28.55
N PRO A 429 27.08 -2.11 28.19
CA PRO A 429 28.10 -1.82 27.19
C PRO A 429 27.47 -1.29 25.90
N GLN A 430 28.05 -0.23 25.34
CA GLN A 430 27.46 0.51 24.19
C GLN A 430 27.02 -0.38 23.02
N LYS A 431 27.77 -1.43 22.71
CA LYS A 431 27.43 -2.37 21.62
C LYS A 431 26.26 -3.31 21.94
N LEU A 432 25.95 -3.55 23.20
CA LEU A 432 24.85 -4.37 23.68
C LEU A 432 23.61 -3.55 24.03
N LEU A 433 23.76 -2.24 24.21
CA LEU A 433 22.69 -1.34 24.66
C LEU A 433 21.40 -1.46 23.79
N PRO A 434 21.42 -1.55 22.45
CA PRO A 434 20.21 -1.76 21.66
C PRO A 434 19.50 -3.06 22.01
N LEU A 435 20.23 -4.17 22.21
CA LEU A 435 19.66 -5.48 22.53
C LEU A 435 19.08 -5.50 23.94
N VAL A 436 19.75 -4.84 24.88
CA VAL A 436 19.29 -4.67 26.27
C VAL A 436 17.96 -3.90 26.29
N ARG A 437 17.89 -2.77 25.58
CA ARG A 437 16.66 -1.97 25.47
C ARG A 437 15.53 -2.77 24.82
N GLU A 438 15.83 -3.57 23.81
CA GLU A 438 14.84 -4.45 23.18
C GLU A 438 14.33 -5.52 24.13
N CYS A 439 15.20 -6.17 24.93
CA CYS A 439 14.77 -7.12 25.97
C CYS A 439 13.84 -6.48 27.02
N LEU A 440 14.20 -5.30 27.51
CA LEU A 440 13.38 -4.55 28.48
C LEU A 440 12.07 -4.08 27.84
N GLY A 441 12.13 -3.62 26.58
CA GLY A 441 10.95 -3.26 25.80
C GLY A 441 10.00 -4.43 25.58
N LEU A 442 10.51 -5.61 25.24
CA LEU A 442 9.73 -6.84 25.12
C LEU A 442 9.11 -7.25 26.46
N SER A 443 9.81 -7.04 27.59
CA SER A 443 9.25 -7.30 28.92
C SER A 443 8.03 -6.43 29.22
N ALA A 444 8.07 -5.16 28.84
CA ALA A 444 6.95 -4.23 29.00
C ALA A 444 5.81 -4.50 28.00
N LEU A 445 6.16 -4.87 26.78
CA LEU A 445 5.21 -5.04 25.65
C LEU A 445 4.45 -6.36 25.72
N SER A 446 5.11 -7.48 26.10
CA SER A 446 4.52 -8.81 25.98
C SER A 446 3.22 -8.99 26.76
N PRO A 447 3.03 -8.49 28.00
CA PRO A 447 1.75 -8.63 28.71
C PRO A 447 0.60 -7.86 28.02
N LEU A 448 0.93 -6.73 27.35
CA LEU A 448 -0.05 -5.94 26.60
C LEU A 448 -0.52 -6.69 25.36
N LEU A 449 0.42 -7.22 24.57
CA LEU A 449 0.11 -8.01 23.39
C LEU A 449 -0.69 -9.27 23.74
N GLU A 450 -0.33 -9.98 24.81
CA GLU A 450 -1.07 -11.16 25.26
C GLU A 450 -2.51 -10.82 25.65
N ARG A 451 -2.73 -9.72 26.37
CA ARG A 451 -4.06 -9.26 26.76
C ARG A 451 -4.91 -8.88 25.53
N GLU A 452 -4.32 -8.17 24.55
CA GLU A 452 -5.04 -7.81 23.34
C GLU A 452 -5.37 -9.03 22.47
N LEU A 453 -4.44 -9.98 22.33
CA LEU A 453 -4.67 -11.24 21.63
C LEU A 453 -5.76 -12.07 22.27
N GLU A 454 -5.81 -12.10 23.61
CA GLU A 454 -6.86 -12.78 24.36
C GLU A 454 -8.21 -12.12 24.14
N ALA A 455 -8.29 -10.81 24.31
CA ALA A 455 -9.50 -10.02 24.08
C ALA A 455 -10.03 -10.18 22.64
N ASN A 456 -9.12 -10.36 21.66
CA ASN A 456 -9.47 -10.59 20.26
C ASN A 456 -9.72 -12.06 19.92
N GLY A 457 -9.46 -13.02 20.83
CA GLY A 457 -9.56 -14.46 20.56
C GLY A 457 -8.50 -14.98 19.57
N GLN A 458 -7.35 -14.31 19.43
CA GLN A 458 -6.31 -14.63 18.44
C GLN A 458 -5.12 -15.42 19.00
N GLN A 459 -5.09 -15.73 20.29
CA GLN A 459 -3.99 -16.49 20.93
C GLN A 459 -3.80 -17.87 20.29
N LYS A 460 -4.89 -18.57 19.97
CA LYS A 460 -4.82 -19.88 19.32
C LYS A 460 -4.19 -19.80 17.95
N LEU A 461 -4.58 -18.81 17.15
CA LEU A 461 -4.00 -18.58 15.82
C LEU A 461 -2.49 -18.29 15.89
N LEU A 462 -2.06 -17.47 16.87
CA LEU A 462 -0.64 -17.21 17.10
C LEU A 462 0.13 -18.49 17.46
N ARG A 463 -0.33 -19.20 18.49
CA ARG A 463 0.42 -20.31 19.10
C ARG A 463 0.38 -21.62 18.31
N GLU A 464 -0.74 -21.89 17.61
CA GLU A 464 -0.92 -23.14 16.89
C GLU A 464 -0.58 -23.03 15.40
N VAL A 465 -0.57 -21.82 14.81
CA VAL A 465 -0.38 -21.61 13.39
C VAL A 465 0.84 -20.73 13.11
N GLU A 466 0.84 -19.47 13.54
CA GLU A 466 1.87 -18.51 13.10
C GLU A 466 3.25 -18.80 13.69
N GLN A 467 3.34 -19.07 14.99
CA GLN A 467 4.63 -19.35 15.64
C GLN A 467 5.25 -20.69 15.20
N PRO A 468 4.51 -21.81 15.13
CA PRO A 468 5.08 -23.05 14.62
C PRO A 468 5.55 -22.96 13.17
N LEU A 469 4.91 -22.09 12.38
CA LEU A 469 5.29 -21.86 10.99
C LEU A 469 6.70 -21.22 10.86
N CYS A 470 7.19 -20.49 11.87
CA CYS A 470 8.54 -19.91 11.86
C CYS A 470 9.62 -20.99 11.63
N GLU A 471 9.52 -22.15 12.31
CA GLU A 471 10.45 -23.26 12.13
C GLU A 471 10.37 -23.85 10.71
N VAL A 472 9.15 -24.01 10.20
CA VAL A 472 8.92 -24.51 8.84
C VAL A 472 9.57 -23.62 7.80
N LEU A 473 9.31 -22.30 7.87
CA LEU A 473 9.87 -21.32 6.95
C LEU A 473 11.40 -21.20 7.09
N ALA A 474 11.92 -21.27 8.32
CA ALA A 474 13.37 -21.32 8.56
C ALA A 474 14.01 -22.53 7.87
N SER A 475 13.40 -23.70 7.96
CA SER A 475 13.86 -24.93 7.29
C SER A 475 13.82 -24.81 5.77
N MET A 476 12.73 -24.26 5.21
CA MET A 476 12.58 -24.01 3.77
C MET A 476 13.65 -23.05 3.24
N GLU A 477 13.89 -21.93 3.97
CA GLU A 477 14.91 -20.93 3.61
C GLU A 477 16.34 -21.50 3.67
N LEU A 478 16.61 -22.44 4.58
CA LEU A 478 17.92 -23.10 4.67
C LEU A 478 18.11 -24.13 3.55
N THR A 479 17.08 -24.89 3.24
CA THR A 479 17.12 -25.92 2.20
C THR A 479 17.23 -25.30 0.81
N GLY A 480 16.33 -24.38 0.48
CA GLY A 480 16.22 -23.79 -0.85
C GLY A 480 15.77 -24.78 -1.91
N PHE A 481 15.58 -24.32 -3.14
CA PHE A 481 15.16 -25.10 -4.29
C PHE A 481 16.29 -25.20 -5.31
N ARG A 482 16.61 -26.41 -5.75
CA ARG A 482 17.66 -26.67 -6.74
C ARG A 482 17.23 -26.18 -8.12
N VAL A 483 18.19 -25.62 -8.87
CA VAL A 483 17.97 -25.06 -10.22
C VAL A 483 19.02 -25.62 -11.17
N ASP A 484 18.58 -26.09 -12.32
CA ASP A 484 19.45 -26.39 -13.47
C ASP A 484 19.99 -25.07 -14.05
N ARG A 485 21.20 -24.69 -13.65
CA ARG A 485 21.86 -23.45 -14.07
C ARG A 485 22.11 -23.41 -15.57
N GLU A 486 22.53 -24.55 -16.15
CA GLU A 486 22.90 -24.60 -17.55
C GLU A 486 21.65 -24.55 -18.43
N GLY A 487 20.62 -25.32 -18.11
CA GLY A 487 19.33 -25.25 -18.79
C GLY A 487 18.72 -23.88 -18.73
N LEU A 488 18.79 -23.21 -17.57
CA LEU A 488 18.29 -21.82 -17.41
C LEU A 488 19.11 -20.84 -18.28
N ARG A 489 20.42 -21.00 -18.36
CA ARG A 489 21.30 -20.19 -19.21
C ARG A 489 20.97 -20.37 -20.70
N GLU A 490 20.81 -21.63 -21.15
CA GLU A 490 20.46 -21.96 -22.52
C GLU A 490 19.09 -21.39 -22.90
N PHE A 491 18.14 -21.46 -21.96
CA PHE A 491 16.82 -20.87 -22.14
C PHE A 491 16.88 -19.34 -22.29
N GLY A 492 17.78 -18.67 -21.55
CA GLY A 492 18.06 -17.26 -21.72
C GLY A 492 18.53 -16.92 -23.12
N VAL A 493 19.49 -17.68 -23.67
CA VAL A 493 19.98 -17.53 -25.06
C VAL A 493 18.83 -17.72 -26.06
N TYR A 494 17.99 -18.73 -25.86
CA TYR A 494 16.80 -18.96 -26.69
C TYR A 494 15.83 -17.77 -26.69
N LEU A 495 15.49 -17.22 -25.50
CA LEU A 495 14.61 -16.05 -25.35
C LEU A 495 15.20 -14.78 -26.00
N ASP A 496 16.52 -14.60 -25.88
CA ASP A 496 17.19 -13.46 -26.50
C ASP A 496 17.16 -13.60 -28.05
N GLY A 497 17.32 -14.81 -28.60
CA GLY A 497 17.13 -15.08 -30.03
C GLY A 497 15.74 -14.69 -30.51
N LEU A 498 14.68 -15.12 -29.79
CA LEU A 498 13.29 -14.75 -30.11
C LEU A 498 13.06 -13.22 -30.00
N THR A 499 13.65 -12.61 -28.98
CA THR A 499 13.54 -11.15 -28.76
C THR A 499 14.18 -10.37 -29.88
N ILE A 500 15.37 -10.77 -30.37
CA ILE A 500 16.07 -10.14 -31.51
C ILE A 500 15.25 -10.30 -32.80
N GLN A 501 14.68 -11.46 -33.05
CA GLN A 501 13.81 -11.68 -34.20
C GLN A 501 12.58 -10.76 -34.17
N LEU A 502 11.88 -10.72 -33.05
CA LEU A 502 10.71 -9.84 -32.88
C LEU A 502 11.07 -8.36 -33.00
N GLU A 503 12.22 -7.94 -32.49
CA GLU A 503 12.72 -6.58 -32.63
C GLU A 503 12.88 -6.19 -34.09
N GLN A 504 13.43 -7.07 -34.91
CA GLN A 504 13.59 -6.85 -36.36
C GLN A 504 12.22 -6.75 -37.05
N GLU A 505 11.28 -7.66 -36.75
CA GLU A 505 9.93 -7.63 -37.30
C GLU A 505 9.19 -6.35 -36.90
N ILE A 506 9.31 -5.91 -35.64
CA ILE A 506 8.73 -4.67 -35.15
C ILE A 506 9.31 -3.46 -35.90
N TYR A 507 10.64 -3.41 -36.09
CA TYR A 507 11.29 -2.31 -36.81
C TYR A 507 10.87 -2.26 -38.28
N GLN A 508 10.68 -3.41 -38.93
CA GLN A 508 10.16 -3.48 -40.28
C GLN A 508 8.72 -2.94 -40.39
N LEU A 509 7.85 -3.39 -39.44
CA LEU A 509 6.45 -2.92 -39.40
C LEU A 509 6.33 -1.45 -39.01
N ALA A 510 7.24 -0.94 -38.21
CA ALA A 510 7.30 0.46 -37.83
C ALA A 510 7.96 1.36 -38.85
N GLY A 511 8.64 0.76 -39.87
CA GLY A 511 9.40 1.51 -40.87
C GLY A 511 10.60 2.28 -40.31
N GLY A 512 11.28 1.71 -39.30
CA GLY A 512 12.49 2.26 -38.70
C GLY A 512 12.76 1.80 -37.27
N LYS A 513 14.00 1.98 -36.82
CA LYS A 513 14.44 1.61 -35.48
C LYS A 513 13.99 2.63 -34.44
N PHE A 514 13.58 2.17 -33.28
CA PHE A 514 13.24 2.99 -32.10
C PHE A 514 13.40 2.13 -30.84
N ASN A 515 13.35 2.75 -29.65
CA ASN A 515 13.41 2.00 -28.40
C ASN A 515 12.01 1.49 -28.02
N ILE A 516 11.77 0.18 -28.25
CA ILE A 516 10.48 -0.51 -27.98
C ILE A 516 10.13 -0.45 -26.48
N ASN A 517 11.15 -0.42 -25.61
CA ASN A 517 10.97 -0.34 -24.14
C ASN A 517 10.69 1.09 -23.66
N SER A 518 10.79 2.11 -24.52
CA SER A 518 10.42 3.49 -24.17
C SER A 518 8.92 3.71 -24.45
N PRO A 519 8.07 3.88 -23.44
CA PRO A 519 6.64 4.13 -23.64
C PRO A 519 6.37 5.35 -24.52
N LYS A 520 7.24 6.37 -24.45
CA LYS A 520 7.14 7.58 -25.25
C LYS A 520 7.40 7.29 -26.73
N GLN A 521 8.56 6.70 -27.07
CA GLN A 521 8.90 6.38 -28.47
C GLN A 521 7.94 5.38 -29.07
N LEU A 522 7.52 4.38 -28.30
CA LEU A 522 6.51 3.44 -28.73
C LEU A 522 5.16 4.13 -29.00
N GLY A 523 4.73 5.04 -28.13
CA GLY A 523 3.54 5.85 -28.34
C GLY A 523 3.62 6.72 -29.59
N ASP A 524 4.76 7.37 -29.85
CA ASP A 524 5.01 8.18 -31.04
C ASP A 524 4.92 7.33 -32.33
N VAL A 525 5.43 6.10 -32.31
CA VAL A 525 5.32 5.18 -33.45
C VAL A 525 3.89 4.70 -33.64
N LEU A 526 3.22 4.21 -32.61
CA LEU A 526 1.89 3.62 -32.73
C LEU A 526 0.81 4.65 -33.09
N PHE A 527 0.81 5.78 -32.40
CA PHE A 527 -0.26 6.78 -32.50
C PHE A 527 0.11 7.98 -33.36
N GLY A 528 1.40 8.27 -33.56
CA GLY A 528 1.85 9.35 -34.43
C GLY A 528 2.19 8.89 -35.82
N LYS A 529 2.96 7.79 -35.98
CA LYS A 529 3.40 7.33 -37.33
C LYS A 529 2.44 6.34 -37.97
N LEU A 530 1.92 5.38 -37.19
CA LEU A 530 0.98 4.36 -37.67
C LEU A 530 -0.50 4.78 -37.50
N GLU A 531 -0.75 5.94 -36.91
CA GLU A 531 -2.08 6.56 -36.74
C GLU A 531 -3.15 5.63 -36.15
N LEU A 532 -2.73 4.72 -35.25
CA LEU A 532 -3.66 3.81 -34.60
C LEU A 532 -4.61 4.56 -33.65
N PRO A 533 -5.85 4.06 -33.44
CA PRO A 533 -6.84 4.76 -32.62
C PRO A 533 -6.39 4.90 -31.15
N ALA A 534 -6.18 6.14 -30.72
CA ALA A 534 -5.72 6.48 -29.37
C ALA A 534 -6.89 6.65 -28.40
N LYS A 535 -7.12 5.68 -27.53
CA LYS A 535 -8.23 5.72 -26.55
C LYS A 535 -7.86 6.40 -25.22
N LYS A 536 -6.58 6.44 -24.85
CA LYS A 536 -6.16 6.93 -23.53
C LYS A 536 -4.88 7.76 -23.64
N LYS A 537 -4.98 9.06 -23.46
CA LYS A 537 -3.85 9.99 -23.42
C LYS A 537 -3.40 10.18 -21.99
N THR A 538 -2.12 9.99 -21.68
CA THR A 538 -1.50 10.29 -20.41
C THR A 538 -0.77 11.64 -20.49
N LYS A 539 -0.35 12.22 -19.37
CA LYS A 539 0.42 13.48 -19.36
C LYS A 539 1.77 13.38 -20.05
N SER A 540 2.36 12.18 -20.10
CA SER A 540 3.65 11.90 -20.76
C SER A 540 3.50 11.40 -22.20
N GLY A 541 2.28 11.39 -22.76
CA GLY A 541 1.98 10.85 -24.09
C GLY A 541 0.84 9.84 -24.07
N TYR A 542 0.82 8.94 -25.04
CA TYR A 542 -0.19 7.89 -25.12
C TYR A 542 0.16 6.71 -24.21
N SER A 543 -0.85 6.11 -23.55
CA SER A 543 -0.64 4.88 -22.80
C SER A 543 -0.33 3.71 -23.72
N THR A 544 0.72 2.97 -23.42
CA THR A 544 1.12 1.74 -24.12
C THR A 544 1.14 0.54 -23.16
N ASN A 545 0.28 0.54 -22.12
CA ASN A 545 0.14 -0.61 -21.24
C ASN A 545 -0.50 -1.80 -21.97
N ALA A 546 -0.42 -2.99 -21.40
CA ALA A 546 -0.88 -4.23 -22.02
C ALA A 546 -2.37 -4.15 -22.43
N GLU A 547 -3.25 -3.65 -21.53
CA GLU A 547 -4.68 -3.50 -21.80
C GLU A 547 -4.97 -2.63 -23.05
N VAL A 548 -4.26 -1.50 -23.19
CA VAL A 548 -4.43 -0.61 -24.35
C VAL A 548 -3.91 -1.28 -25.61
N LEU A 549 -2.79 -2.03 -25.52
CA LEU A 549 -2.25 -2.74 -26.68
C LEU A 549 -3.16 -3.90 -27.10
N GLU A 550 -3.70 -4.68 -26.18
CA GLU A 550 -4.62 -5.78 -26.47
C GLU A 550 -5.85 -5.31 -27.25
N GLU A 551 -6.41 -4.15 -26.90
CA GLU A 551 -7.51 -3.54 -27.65
C GLU A 551 -7.12 -3.10 -29.07
N LEU A 552 -5.81 -2.93 -29.34
CA LEU A 552 -5.29 -2.52 -30.63
C LEU A 552 -4.87 -3.68 -31.54
N ILE A 553 -4.89 -4.93 -31.07
CA ILE A 553 -4.54 -6.13 -31.88
C ILE A 553 -5.27 -6.17 -33.22
N PRO A 554 -6.59 -5.89 -33.32
CA PRO A 554 -7.31 -5.95 -34.62
C PRO A 554 -6.88 -4.91 -35.63
N TYR A 555 -6.17 -3.85 -35.23
CA TYR A 555 -5.86 -2.71 -36.08
C TYR A 555 -4.51 -2.83 -36.80
N HIS A 556 -3.50 -3.49 -36.18
CA HIS A 556 -2.18 -3.59 -36.83
C HIS A 556 -1.37 -4.77 -36.28
N PRO A 557 -0.69 -5.58 -37.15
CA PRO A 557 0.08 -6.76 -36.72
C PRO A 557 1.26 -6.43 -35.79
N ILE A 558 1.78 -5.20 -35.81
CA ILE A 558 2.85 -4.75 -34.92
C ILE A 558 2.50 -4.94 -33.43
N ILE A 559 1.23 -4.84 -33.09
CA ILE A 559 0.75 -4.88 -31.70
C ILE A 559 0.99 -6.25 -31.08
N SER A 560 0.61 -7.33 -31.77
CA SER A 560 0.86 -8.70 -31.30
C SER A 560 2.36 -8.95 -31.11
N LYS A 561 3.19 -8.44 -32.03
CA LYS A 561 4.65 -8.56 -31.95
C LYS A 561 5.24 -7.80 -30.75
N ILE A 562 4.73 -6.62 -30.45
CA ILE A 562 5.15 -5.83 -29.26
C ILE A 562 4.75 -6.55 -27.97
N LEU A 563 3.55 -7.14 -27.91
CA LEU A 563 3.09 -7.90 -26.74
C LEU A 563 3.97 -9.14 -26.51
N GLU A 564 4.29 -9.89 -27.57
CA GLU A 564 5.22 -11.01 -27.52
C GLU A 564 6.64 -10.60 -27.12
N TYR A 565 7.17 -9.53 -27.73
CA TYR A 565 8.48 -8.97 -27.38
C TYR A 565 8.57 -8.62 -25.89
N ARG A 566 7.58 -7.92 -25.36
CA ARG A 566 7.51 -7.57 -23.92
C ARG A 566 7.43 -8.79 -23.03
N LYS A 567 6.67 -9.81 -23.44
CA LYS A 567 6.57 -11.08 -22.71
C LYS A 567 7.93 -11.76 -22.62
N TYR A 568 8.64 -11.94 -23.75
CA TYR A 568 9.94 -12.62 -23.75
C TYR A 568 11.02 -11.79 -23.08
N LYS A 569 11.01 -10.48 -23.27
CA LYS A 569 11.95 -9.58 -22.60
C LYS A 569 11.79 -9.59 -21.08
N LYS A 570 10.55 -9.64 -20.59
CA LYS A 570 10.25 -9.80 -19.17
C LYS A 570 10.71 -11.17 -18.65
N LEU A 571 10.49 -12.24 -19.40
CA LEU A 571 10.98 -13.58 -19.02
C LEU A 571 12.50 -13.61 -18.91
N SER A 572 13.21 -13.11 -19.91
CA SER A 572 14.68 -13.05 -19.89
C SER A 572 15.19 -12.19 -18.74
N SER A 573 14.73 -10.93 -18.64
CA SER A 573 15.28 -9.99 -17.64
C SER A 573 14.88 -10.29 -16.19
N THR A 574 13.64 -10.72 -15.95
CA THR A 574 13.13 -10.90 -14.57
C THR A 574 13.42 -12.29 -14.02
N TYR A 575 13.25 -13.33 -14.86
CA TYR A 575 13.33 -14.71 -14.40
C TYR A 575 14.65 -15.40 -14.76
N VAL A 576 15.25 -15.12 -15.92
CA VAL A 576 16.55 -15.72 -16.24
C VAL A 576 17.67 -14.92 -15.57
N GLU A 577 17.84 -13.66 -15.95
CA GLU A 577 18.93 -12.84 -15.40
C GLU A 577 18.71 -12.51 -13.91
N GLY A 578 17.46 -12.23 -13.51
CA GLY A 578 17.15 -11.91 -12.12
C GLY A 578 17.34 -13.09 -11.15
N LEU A 579 17.20 -14.33 -11.60
CA LEU A 579 17.46 -15.51 -10.76
C LEU A 579 18.93 -15.92 -10.74
N LYS A 580 19.66 -15.69 -11.82
CA LYS A 580 21.05 -16.12 -12.01
C LYS A 580 21.98 -15.73 -10.86
N ASP A 581 21.85 -14.50 -10.38
CA ASP A 581 22.68 -13.97 -9.30
C ASP A 581 22.25 -14.45 -7.90
N THR A 582 21.08 -15.06 -7.79
CA THR A 582 20.54 -15.59 -6.53
C THR A 582 20.81 -17.08 -6.33
N ILE A 583 21.33 -17.77 -7.36
CA ILE A 583 21.65 -19.21 -7.27
C ILE A 583 22.93 -19.39 -6.44
N GLY A 584 22.83 -20.06 -5.31
CA GLY A 584 23.96 -20.39 -4.43
C GLY A 584 24.99 -21.33 -5.06
N PRO A 585 26.17 -21.51 -4.46
CA PRO A 585 27.22 -22.38 -4.99
C PRO A 585 26.76 -23.86 -5.10
N ASP A 586 25.78 -24.26 -4.33
CA ASP A 586 25.13 -25.58 -4.33
C ASP A 586 23.99 -25.72 -5.35
N SER A 587 23.90 -24.78 -6.29
CA SER A 587 22.82 -24.70 -7.29
C SER A 587 21.41 -24.54 -6.71
N ARG A 588 21.26 -24.04 -5.48
CA ARG A 588 19.96 -23.81 -4.86
C ARG A 588 19.66 -22.32 -4.74
N ILE A 589 18.41 -21.97 -5.00
CA ILE A 589 17.85 -20.64 -4.72
C ILE A 589 17.18 -20.66 -3.34
N ARG A 590 17.48 -19.65 -2.53
CA ARG A 590 16.92 -19.49 -1.19
C ARG A 590 16.14 -18.18 -1.12
N SER A 591 14.82 -18.30 -1.20
CA SER A 591 13.92 -17.14 -0.99
C SER A 591 13.77 -16.85 0.49
N VAL A 592 13.42 -15.61 0.80
CA VAL A 592 12.96 -15.18 2.12
C VAL A 592 11.44 -15.26 2.15
N PHE A 593 10.88 -16.04 3.06
CA PHE A 593 9.44 -16.17 3.26
C PHE A 593 8.98 -15.26 4.41
N ARG A 594 8.10 -14.31 4.14
CA ARG A 594 7.63 -13.34 5.12
C ARG A 594 6.17 -13.57 5.48
N GLN A 595 5.88 -13.69 6.77
CA GLN A 595 4.52 -13.93 7.29
C GLN A 595 3.73 -12.64 7.46
N THR A 596 4.41 -11.49 7.56
CA THR A 596 3.84 -10.22 7.99
C THR A 596 3.61 -9.21 6.87
N ASP A 597 4.00 -9.53 5.62
CA ASP A 597 3.93 -8.58 4.50
C ASP A 597 2.52 -8.42 3.94
N THR A 598 1.69 -9.47 4.00
CA THR A 598 0.38 -9.46 3.37
C THR A 598 -0.74 -9.18 4.38
N ARG A 599 -1.73 -8.40 3.97
CA ARG A 599 -2.90 -8.11 4.83
C ARG A 599 -3.92 -9.25 4.86
N THR A 600 -3.73 -10.30 4.07
CA THR A 600 -4.67 -11.42 3.93
C THR A 600 -4.27 -12.65 4.73
N GLY A 601 -3.11 -12.64 5.37
CA GLY A 601 -2.55 -13.82 6.02
C GLY A 601 -1.71 -14.72 5.11
N ARG A 602 -1.64 -14.45 3.80
CA ARG A 602 -0.79 -15.20 2.88
C ARG A 602 0.69 -14.96 3.18
N ILE A 603 1.54 -15.96 2.94
CA ILE A 603 2.99 -15.84 2.99
C ILE A 603 3.44 -15.13 1.71
N SER A 604 4.38 -14.19 1.81
CA SER A 604 5.06 -13.63 0.64
C SER A 604 6.45 -14.27 0.47
N SER A 605 6.90 -14.34 -0.77
CA SER A 605 8.25 -14.79 -1.13
C SER A 605 9.01 -13.60 -1.70
N ALA A 606 10.21 -13.35 -1.21
CA ALA A 606 11.07 -12.24 -1.62
C ALA A 606 12.52 -12.70 -1.81
N GLU A 607 13.27 -11.99 -2.61
CA GLU A 607 14.72 -12.11 -2.77
C GLU A 607 15.24 -13.52 -3.13
N PRO A 608 14.73 -14.17 -4.21
CA PRO A 608 13.77 -13.73 -5.20
C PRO A 608 12.31 -14.14 -4.88
N ASN A 609 11.34 -13.52 -5.57
CA ASN A 609 9.95 -13.94 -5.46
C ASN A 609 9.67 -15.18 -6.34
N MET A 610 9.62 -16.36 -5.70
CA MET A 610 9.35 -17.64 -6.34
C MET A 610 7.88 -17.87 -6.67
N GLN A 611 6.94 -17.11 -6.05
CA GLN A 611 5.50 -17.28 -6.24
C GLN A 611 4.99 -16.68 -7.55
N ASN A 612 5.82 -15.93 -8.27
CA ASN A 612 5.46 -15.28 -9.53
C ASN A 612 6.01 -15.98 -10.79
N ILE A 613 6.59 -17.17 -10.66
CA ILE A 613 7.09 -17.94 -11.80
C ILE A 613 5.92 -18.34 -12.70
N PRO A 614 5.95 -18.04 -14.02
CA PRO A 614 4.81 -18.24 -14.91
C PRO A 614 4.43 -19.72 -15.06
N ILE A 615 3.10 -19.96 -15.18
CA ILE A 615 2.54 -21.32 -15.28
C ILE A 615 1.86 -21.56 -16.64
N ARG A 616 1.15 -20.54 -17.17
CA ARG A 616 0.07 -20.76 -18.14
C ARG A 616 0.43 -20.61 -19.61
N THR A 617 1.57 -20.02 -19.95
CA THR A 617 1.83 -19.64 -21.35
C THR A 617 3.25 -19.96 -21.77
N GLU A 618 3.39 -20.69 -22.88
CA GLU A 618 4.67 -20.87 -23.54
C GLU A 618 5.29 -19.52 -23.98
N PRO A 619 6.62 -19.34 -23.84
CA PRO A 619 7.58 -20.27 -23.24
C PRO A 619 7.73 -20.11 -21.70
N GLY A 620 6.86 -19.35 -21.04
CA GLY A 620 6.95 -19.06 -19.62
C GLY A 620 6.75 -20.30 -18.73
N SER A 621 5.87 -21.22 -19.12
CA SER A 621 5.63 -22.47 -18.39
C SER A 621 6.89 -23.33 -18.26
N ARG A 622 7.77 -23.29 -19.26
CA ARG A 622 9.08 -24.00 -19.23
C ARG A 622 10.00 -23.53 -18.12
N MET A 623 9.76 -22.38 -17.52
CA MET A 623 10.54 -21.91 -16.37
C MET A 623 10.52 -22.90 -15.21
N ARG A 624 9.43 -23.63 -15.01
CA ARG A 624 9.31 -24.64 -13.94
C ARG A 624 10.14 -25.89 -14.20
N ASP A 625 10.51 -26.18 -15.45
CA ASP A 625 11.33 -27.35 -15.82
C ASP A 625 12.78 -27.20 -15.32
N PHE A 626 13.26 -25.97 -15.08
CA PHE A 626 14.60 -25.71 -14.55
C PHE A 626 14.69 -25.82 -13.03
N PHE A 627 13.58 -25.97 -12.33
CA PHE A 627 13.54 -26.26 -10.90
C PHE A 627 13.40 -27.75 -10.71
N GLU A 628 14.46 -28.38 -10.20
CA GLU A 628 14.60 -29.84 -10.16
C GLU A 628 14.91 -30.38 -8.76
N ALA A 629 14.64 -31.64 -8.53
CA ALA A 629 15.12 -32.38 -7.37
C ALA A 629 16.63 -32.64 -7.47
N GLU A 630 17.30 -32.76 -6.33
CA GLU A 630 18.67 -33.25 -6.28
C GLU A 630 18.78 -34.68 -6.83
N GLU A 631 19.96 -35.05 -7.30
CA GLU A 631 20.19 -36.39 -7.84
C GLU A 631 19.86 -37.50 -6.83
N GLY A 632 19.02 -38.46 -7.21
CA GLY A 632 18.48 -39.51 -6.33
C GLY A 632 17.18 -39.11 -5.59
N ASN A 633 16.75 -37.86 -5.73
CA ASN A 633 15.48 -37.34 -5.20
C ASN A 633 14.43 -37.12 -6.29
N LEU A 634 13.19 -36.94 -5.86
CA LEU A 634 12.03 -36.50 -6.65
C LEU A 634 11.30 -35.35 -5.91
N LEU A 635 10.54 -34.61 -6.67
CA LEU A 635 9.60 -33.60 -6.14
C LEU A 635 8.23 -34.23 -6.00
N VAL A 636 7.57 -33.91 -4.90
CA VAL A 636 6.14 -34.11 -4.69
C VAL A 636 5.50 -32.74 -4.68
N ASP A 637 4.64 -32.48 -5.65
CA ASP A 637 3.83 -31.27 -5.75
C ASP A 637 2.39 -31.60 -5.34
N ALA A 638 1.82 -30.87 -4.42
CA ALA A 638 0.47 -31.08 -3.90
C ALA A 638 -0.29 -29.74 -3.86
N ASP A 639 -1.34 -29.66 -4.67
CA ASP A 639 -2.16 -28.44 -4.84
C ASP A 639 -3.60 -28.66 -4.37
N TYR A 640 -4.15 -27.68 -3.63
CA TYR A 640 -5.55 -27.71 -3.25
C TYR A 640 -6.47 -27.47 -4.43
N SER A 641 -7.39 -28.36 -4.68
CA SER A 641 -8.43 -28.17 -5.68
C SER A 641 -9.44 -27.14 -5.24
N GLN A 642 -9.37 -25.93 -5.78
CA GLN A 642 -10.36 -24.86 -5.64
C GLN A 642 -10.67 -24.47 -4.18
N ILE A 643 -9.65 -24.33 -3.34
CA ILE A 643 -9.79 -24.10 -1.91
C ILE A 643 -10.68 -22.90 -1.58
N GLU A 644 -10.53 -21.76 -2.28
CA GLU A 644 -11.32 -20.55 -2.00
C GLU A 644 -12.82 -20.77 -2.24
N LEU A 645 -13.21 -21.54 -3.26
CA LEU A 645 -14.63 -21.86 -3.50
C LEU A 645 -15.17 -22.86 -2.48
N ARG A 646 -14.35 -23.80 -2.01
CA ARG A 646 -14.72 -24.75 -0.93
C ARG A 646 -14.89 -24.02 0.39
N VAL A 647 -13.99 -23.11 0.71
CA VAL A 647 -14.10 -22.22 1.89
C VAL A 647 -15.35 -21.36 1.79
N LEU A 648 -15.62 -20.75 0.63
CA LEU A 648 -16.84 -19.96 0.41
C LEU A 648 -18.10 -20.80 0.62
N ALA A 649 -18.17 -22.00 0.05
CA ALA A 649 -19.32 -22.92 0.22
C ALA A 649 -19.55 -23.25 1.70
N ALA A 650 -18.46 -23.49 2.45
CA ALA A 650 -18.53 -23.82 3.87
C ALA A 650 -18.97 -22.62 4.73
N LEU A 651 -18.39 -21.43 4.51
CA LEU A 651 -18.72 -20.20 5.23
C LEU A 651 -20.16 -19.73 4.93
N ALA A 652 -20.57 -19.85 3.68
CA ALA A 652 -21.93 -19.50 3.25
C ALA A 652 -22.98 -20.55 3.66
N ASN A 653 -22.54 -21.74 4.02
CA ASN A 653 -23.40 -22.92 4.23
C ASN A 653 -24.39 -23.14 3.06
N ASP A 654 -23.88 -22.95 1.82
CA ASP A 654 -24.67 -23.07 0.60
C ASP A 654 -24.85 -24.53 0.21
N SER A 655 -26.08 -25.07 0.38
CA SER A 655 -26.38 -26.50 0.17
C SER A 655 -26.06 -26.96 -1.26
N ALA A 656 -26.37 -26.14 -2.29
CA ALA A 656 -26.17 -26.50 -3.68
C ALA A 656 -24.68 -26.64 -4.02
N MET A 657 -23.84 -25.72 -3.53
CA MET A 657 -22.40 -25.77 -3.76
C MET A 657 -21.73 -26.84 -2.90
N ILE A 658 -22.18 -27.04 -1.65
CA ILE A 658 -21.71 -28.14 -0.77
C ILE A 658 -21.96 -29.50 -1.41
N GLU A 659 -23.18 -29.72 -1.92
CA GLU A 659 -23.57 -30.98 -2.58
C GLU A 659 -22.72 -31.22 -3.84
N ALA A 660 -22.56 -30.20 -4.69
CA ALA A 660 -21.73 -30.32 -5.89
C ALA A 660 -20.28 -30.75 -5.56
N PHE A 661 -19.67 -30.18 -4.50
CA PHE A 661 -18.34 -30.59 -4.05
C PHE A 661 -18.29 -31.99 -3.43
N ARG A 662 -19.35 -32.42 -2.73
CA ARG A 662 -19.44 -33.79 -2.16
C ARG A 662 -19.63 -34.86 -3.23
N GLU A 663 -20.36 -34.54 -4.30
CA GLU A 663 -20.54 -35.41 -5.45
C GLU A 663 -19.29 -35.48 -6.35
N GLY A 664 -18.28 -34.64 -6.11
CA GLY A 664 -17.06 -34.58 -6.93
C GLY A 664 -17.28 -34.01 -8.33
N VAL A 665 -18.36 -33.26 -8.52
CA VAL A 665 -18.68 -32.63 -9.81
C VAL A 665 -17.78 -31.42 -10.03
N ASP A 666 -17.37 -31.19 -11.28
CA ASP A 666 -16.65 -29.95 -11.66
C ASP A 666 -17.57 -28.74 -11.45
N ILE A 667 -17.28 -27.97 -10.40
CA ILE A 667 -18.08 -26.81 -10.01
C ILE A 667 -18.21 -25.76 -11.13
N HIS A 668 -17.21 -25.63 -12.01
CA HIS A 668 -17.30 -24.67 -13.12
C HIS A 668 -18.24 -25.17 -14.21
N THR A 669 -18.27 -26.48 -14.46
CA THR A 669 -19.23 -27.10 -15.38
C THR A 669 -20.65 -27.05 -14.79
N ARG A 670 -20.85 -27.35 -13.52
CA ARG A 670 -22.12 -27.24 -12.82
C ARG A 670 -22.63 -25.79 -12.85
N THR A 671 -21.76 -24.82 -12.53
CA THR A 671 -22.11 -23.39 -12.59
C THR A 671 -22.46 -22.97 -14.01
N ALA A 672 -21.72 -23.44 -15.03
CA ALA A 672 -22.05 -23.12 -16.41
C ALA A 672 -23.43 -23.66 -16.80
N ALA A 673 -23.73 -24.92 -16.50
CA ALA A 673 -25.03 -25.53 -16.72
C ALA A 673 -26.17 -24.68 -16.14
N GLN A 674 -26.02 -24.23 -14.91
CA GLN A 674 -27.02 -23.44 -14.18
C GLN A 674 -27.13 -22.00 -14.63
N VAL A 675 -26.00 -21.32 -14.91
CA VAL A 675 -25.98 -19.93 -15.34
C VAL A 675 -26.51 -19.78 -16.78
N PHE A 676 -26.22 -20.76 -17.65
CA PHE A 676 -26.67 -20.78 -19.06
C PHE A 676 -28.00 -21.54 -19.26
N ASP A 677 -28.55 -22.12 -18.19
CA ASP A 677 -29.79 -22.93 -18.20
C ASP A 677 -29.72 -24.09 -19.23
N LEU A 678 -28.67 -24.89 -19.13
CA LEU A 678 -28.39 -26.03 -20.01
C LEU A 678 -28.03 -27.28 -19.19
N PRO A 679 -28.30 -28.50 -19.70
CA PRO A 679 -27.75 -29.71 -19.10
C PRO A 679 -26.21 -29.72 -19.14
N GLU A 680 -25.54 -30.28 -18.11
CA GLU A 680 -24.09 -30.34 -18.02
C GLU A 680 -23.39 -30.92 -19.25
N ALA A 681 -24.02 -31.91 -19.88
CA ALA A 681 -23.52 -32.57 -21.10
C ALA A 681 -23.38 -31.62 -22.31
N PHE A 682 -24.06 -30.48 -22.28
CA PHE A 682 -23.99 -29.47 -23.35
C PHE A 682 -23.06 -28.29 -23.02
N VAL A 683 -22.42 -28.31 -21.87
CA VAL A 683 -21.48 -27.25 -21.47
C VAL A 683 -20.21 -27.34 -22.31
N THR A 684 -19.97 -26.33 -23.12
CA THR A 684 -18.74 -26.23 -23.92
C THR A 684 -17.55 -25.78 -23.06
N PRO A 685 -16.28 -26.04 -23.49
CA PRO A 685 -15.09 -25.53 -22.78
C PRO A 685 -15.09 -24.02 -22.61
N GLN A 686 -15.65 -23.27 -23.56
CA GLN A 686 -15.78 -21.82 -23.50
C GLN A 686 -16.79 -21.39 -22.41
N MET A 687 -17.94 -22.06 -22.32
CA MET A 687 -18.93 -21.81 -21.27
C MET A 687 -18.36 -22.12 -19.91
N ARG A 688 -17.65 -23.25 -19.76
CA ARG A 688 -16.93 -23.62 -18.52
C ARG A 688 -15.92 -22.52 -18.13
N SER A 689 -15.14 -22.01 -19.08
CA SER A 689 -14.19 -20.93 -18.85
C SER A 689 -14.87 -19.64 -18.40
N ARG A 690 -16.00 -19.26 -19.03
CA ARG A 690 -16.81 -18.12 -18.59
C ARG A 690 -17.39 -18.31 -17.18
N ALA A 691 -17.90 -19.49 -16.86
CA ALA A 691 -18.40 -19.80 -15.52
C ALA A 691 -17.27 -19.79 -14.48
N LYS A 692 -16.07 -20.21 -14.85
CA LYS A 692 -14.88 -20.06 -13.98
C LYS A 692 -14.63 -18.58 -13.64
N ALA A 693 -14.68 -17.68 -14.62
CA ALA A 693 -14.52 -16.24 -14.40
C ALA A 693 -15.67 -15.67 -13.54
N VAL A 694 -16.90 -16.16 -13.71
CA VAL A 694 -18.05 -15.78 -12.86
C VAL A 694 -17.84 -16.25 -11.43
N ASN A 695 -17.47 -17.52 -11.20
CA ASN A 695 -17.21 -18.08 -9.86
C ASN A 695 -16.17 -17.24 -9.10
N PHE A 696 -15.01 -17.02 -9.69
CA PHE A 696 -13.95 -16.22 -9.05
C PHE A 696 -14.34 -14.75 -8.97
N GLY A 697 -14.94 -14.20 -10.00
CA GLY A 697 -15.36 -12.80 -10.04
C GLY A 697 -16.30 -12.44 -8.89
N ILE A 698 -17.27 -13.33 -8.58
CA ILE A 698 -18.21 -13.09 -7.49
C ILE A 698 -17.52 -13.14 -6.12
N VAL A 699 -16.60 -14.08 -5.90
CA VAL A 699 -15.76 -14.12 -4.68
C VAL A 699 -15.02 -12.81 -4.47
N TYR A 700 -14.54 -12.19 -5.57
CA TYR A 700 -13.82 -10.91 -5.54
C TYR A 700 -14.73 -9.68 -5.65
N GLY A 701 -16.05 -9.84 -5.63
CA GLY A 701 -17.01 -8.75 -5.70
C GLY A 701 -17.01 -8.01 -7.05
N ILE A 702 -16.85 -8.74 -8.15
CA ILE A 702 -16.86 -8.18 -9.50
C ILE A 702 -18.24 -7.62 -9.87
N GLY A 703 -18.27 -6.44 -10.50
CA GLY A 703 -19.49 -5.88 -11.09
C GLY A 703 -19.67 -6.29 -12.56
N ALA A 704 -20.90 -6.15 -13.10
CA ALA A 704 -21.26 -6.52 -14.46
C ALA A 704 -20.34 -5.88 -15.52
N PHE A 705 -19.91 -4.64 -15.32
CA PHE A 705 -18.99 -3.94 -16.23
C PHE A 705 -17.62 -4.64 -16.34
N SER A 706 -17.01 -5.01 -15.22
CA SER A 706 -15.72 -5.71 -15.23
C SER A 706 -15.86 -7.11 -15.78
N LEU A 707 -16.89 -7.85 -15.32
CA LEU A 707 -17.15 -9.20 -15.79
C LEU A 707 -17.38 -9.25 -17.31
N SER A 708 -18.15 -8.30 -17.87
CA SER A 708 -18.42 -8.26 -19.33
C SER A 708 -17.13 -8.15 -20.14
N ARG A 709 -16.15 -7.41 -19.68
CA ARG A 709 -14.83 -7.28 -20.30
C ARG A 709 -14.01 -8.57 -20.18
N ASP A 710 -14.01 -9.19 -19.00
CA ASP A 710 -13.21 -10.38 -18.72
C ASP A 710 -13.64 -11.59 -19.54
N ILE A 711 -14.94 -11.74 -19.80
CA ILE A 711 -15.50 -12.88 -20.55
C ILE A 711 -15.96 -12.55 -21.97
N GLY A 712 -15.78 -11.30 -22.42
CA GLY A 712 -16.08 -10.87 -23.78
C GLY A 712 -17.58 -10.92 -24.14
N VAL A 713 -18.45 -10.48 -23.24
CA VAL A 713 -19.91 -10.41 -23.44
C VAL A 713 -20.44 -9.00 -23.21
N SER A 714 -21.71 -8.75 -23.55
CA SER A 714 -22.34 -7.48 -23.22
C SER A 714 -22.52 -7.30 -21.71
N MET A 715 -22.61 -6.05 -21.25
CA MET A 715 -22.85 -5.72 -19.85
C MET A 715 -24.19 -6.31 -19.34
N GLN A 716 -25.19 -6.38 -20.22
CA GLN A 716 -26.50 -6.95 -19.88
C GLN A 716 -26.43 -8.47 -19.67
N GLU A 717 -25.68 -9.19 -20.51
CA GLU A 717 -25.44 -10.63 -20.34
C GLU A 717 -24.64 -10.89 -19.05
N ALA A 718 -23.59 -10.12 -18.79
CA ALA A 718 -22.81 -10.24 -17.55
C ALA A 718 -23.68 -10.01 -16.28
N ASP A 719 -24.57 -9.03 -16.31
CA ASP A 719 -25.52 -8.77 -15.23
C ASP A 719 -26.48 -9.95 -15.03
N THR A 720 -26.95 -10.53 -16.16
CA THR A 720 -27.79 -11.73 -16.12
C THR A 720 -27.06 -12.92 -15.48
N TYR A 721 -25.80 -13.12 -15.85
CA TYR A 721 -24.98 -14.20 -15.26
C TYR A 721 -24.79 -14.03 -13.75
N ILE A 722 -24.50 -12.80 -13.30
CA ILE A 722 -24.40 -12.52 -11.85
C ILE A 722 -25.73 -12.78 -11.14
N LYS A 723 -26.86 -12.37 -11.72
CA LYS A 723 -28.19 -12.60 -11.13
C LYS A 723 -28.53 -14.09 -11.06
N ASN A 724 -28.31 -14.84 -12.15
CA ASN A 724 -28.55 -16.27 -12.18
C ASN A 724 -27.67 -17.00 -11.14
N TYR A 725 -26.38 -16.65 -11.05
CA TYR A 725 -25.49 -17.19 -10.06
C TYR A 725 -26.00 -16.96 -8.62
N LYS A 726 -26.37 -15.73 -8.29
CA LYS A 726 -26.91 -15.37 -6.96
C LYS A 726 -28.24 -16.08 -6.66
N LYS A 727 -29.05 -16.34 -7.67
CA LYS A 727 -30.29 -17.10 -7.53
C LYS A 727 -30.01 -18.57 -7.25
N THR A 728 -29.08 -19.18 -7.96
CA THR A 728 -28.66 -20.56 -7.82
C THR A 728 -27.96 -20.82 -6.49
N TYR A 729 -26.99 -19.98 -6.14
CA TYR A 729 -26.22 -20.04 -4.91
C TYR A 729 -26.70 -18.97 -3.93
N SER A 730 -27.94 -19.10 -3.48
CA SER A 730 -28.59 -18.09 -2.63
C SER A 730 -27.92 -17.96 -1.25
N GLY A 731 -27.35 -19.04 -0.73
CA GLY A 731 -26.56 -19.03 0.50
C GLY A 731 -25.32 -18.16 0.39
N ILE A 732 -24.63 -18.23 -0.75
CA ILE A 732 -23.47 -17.39 -1.04
C ILE A 732 -23.88 -15.92 -1.14
N ALA A 733 -24.96 -15.62 -1.86
CA ALA A 733 -25.43 -14.24 -1.97
C ALA A 733 -25.74 -13.65 -0.59
N ALA A 734 -26.46 -14.36 0.25
CA ALA A 734 -26.79 -13.94 1.62
C ALA A 734 -25.55 -13.82 2.52
N TYR A 735 -24.57 -14.71 2.36
CA TYR A 735 -23.31 -14.64 3.10
C TYR A 735 -22.51 -13.38 2.75
N LEU A 736 -22.35 -13.07 1.46
CA LEU A 736 -21.59 -11.91 1.02
C LEU A 736 -22.22 -10.59 1.50
N GLU A 737 -23.55 -10.50 1.52
CA GLU A 737 -24.25 -9.35 2.08
C GLU A 737 -24.04 -9.22 3.59
N ARG A 738 -24.19 -10.34 4.34
CA ARG A 738 -23.91 -10.36 5.79
C ARG A 738 -22.46 -10.01 6.09
N ALA A 739 -21.50 -10.50 5.33
CA ALA A 739 -20.09 -10.20 5.55
C ALA A 739 -19.78 -8.69 5.46
N ILE A 740 -20.46 -7.96 4.57
CA ILE A 740 -20.35 -6.50 4.48
C ILE A 740 -20.99 -5.84 5.71
N GLU A 741 -22.16 -6.27 6.13
CA GLU A 741 -22.89 -5.70 7.28
C GLU A 741 -22.12 -5.94 8.58
N ASP A 742 -21.67 -7.18 8.81
CA ASP A 742 -20.86 -7.56 9.97
C ASP A 742 -19.55 -6.73 10.02
N ALA A 743 -18.90 -6.54 8.86
CA ALA A 743 -17.68 -5.74 8.81
C ALA A 743 -17.93 -4.24 9.04
N LYS A 744 -19.10 -3.71 8.64
CA LYS A 744 -19.51 -2.33 8.95
C LYS A 744 -19.76 -2.14 10.45
N GLU A 745 -20.39 -3.13 11.10
CA GLU A 745 -20.68 -3.10 12.54
C GLU A 745 -19.41 -3.26 13.37
N LYS A 746 -18.61 -4.31 13.09
CA LYS A 746 -17.40 -4.66 13.85
C LYS A 746 -16.19 -3.76 13.53
N GLY A 747 -16.15 -3.15 12.34
CA GLY A 747 -15.00 -2.39 11.83
C GLY A 747 -13.88 -3.25 11.22
N TYR A 748 -14.04 -4.56 11.16
CA TYR A 748 -13.09 -5.51 10.58
C TYR A 748 -13.78 -6.71 9.93
N ALA A 749 -13.08 -7.38 9.00
CA ALA A 749 -13.44 -8.71 8.50
C ALA A 749 -12.63 -9.76 9.25
N GLU A 750 -13.21 -10.95 9.48
CA GLU A 750 -12.64 -12.02 10.31
C GLU A 750 -12.67 -13.37 9.56
N THR A 751 -11.59 -14.17 9.67
CA THR A 751 -11.52 -15.53 9.12
C THR A 751 -12.14 -16.56 10.07
N LEU A 752 -12.30 -17.78 9.59
CA LEU A 752 -12.76 -18.91 10.41
C LEU A 752 -11.88 -19.16 11.64
N PHE A 753 -10.62 -18.76 11.59
CA PHE A 753 -9.63 -18.94 12.65
C PHE A 753 -9.39 -17.70 13.51
N GLY A 754 -10.20 -16.64 13.35
CA GLY A 754 -10.12 -15.43 14.15
C GLY A 754 -9.08 -14.42 13.66
N ARG A 755 -8.49 -14.58 12.45
CA ARG A 755 -7.65 -13.55 11.86
C ARG A 755 -8.50 -12.35 11.48
N ARG A 756 -8.11 -11.16 11.95
CA ARG A 756 -8.85 -9.92 11.72
C ARG A 756 -8.15 -9.02 10.71
N ARG A 757 -8.95 -8.39 9.85
CA ARG A 757 -8.50 -7.34 8.95
C ARG A 757 -9.33 -6.09 9.18
N PRO A 758 -8.80 -5.05 9.83
CA PRO A 758 -9.47 -3.76 10.01
C PRO A 758 -9.82 -3.11 8.68
N LEU A 759 -11.04 -2.55 8.56
CA LEU A 759 -11.61 -1.98 7.34
C LEU A 759 -12.13 -0.55 7.54
N PRO A 760 -11.25 0.41 7.81
CA PRO A 760 -11.64 1.82 7.96
C PRO A 760 -12.31 2.38 6.69
N GLU A 761 -12.02 1.80 5.52
CA GLU A 761 -12.59 2.19 4.23
C GLU A 761 -14.13 2.09 4.18
N LEU A 762 -14.73 1.22 4.99
CA LEU A 762 -16.20 1.06 5.05
C LEU A 762 -16.90 2.30 5.59
N LYS A 763 -16.21 3.11 6.41
CA LYS A 763 -16.71 4.37 6.98
C LYS A 763 -16.38 5.58 6.11
N ALA A 764 -15.65 5.41 5.01
CA ALA A 764 -15.24 6.52 4.15
C ALA A 764 -16.43 7.19 3.46
N SER A 765 -16.42 8.51 3.39
CA SER A 765 -17.40 9.31 2.64
C SER A 765 -17.26 9.10 1.12
N ASN A 766 -16.06 8.79 0.64
CA ASN A 766 -15.77 8.51 -0.76
C ASN A 766 -16.36 7.17 -1.20
N ARG A 767 -17.29 7.21 -2.17
CA ARG A 767 -17.98 6.02 -2.70
C ARG A 767 -17.02 4.95 -3.26
N VAL A 768 -15.92 5.37 -3.89
CA VAL A 768 -14.93 4.42 -4.48
C VAL A 768 -14.17 3.68 -3.37
N GLN A 769 -13.77 4.40 -2.33
CA GLN A 769 -13.10 3.80 -1.17
C GLN A 769 -14.03 2.88 -0.40
N ARG A 770 -15.28 3.30 -0.17
CA ARG A 770 -16.28 2.46 0.49
C ARG A 770 -16.57 1.19 -0.30
N ALA A 771 -16.74 1.29 -1.62
CA ALA A 771 -16.92 0.12 -2.49
C ALA A 771 -15.68 -0.81 -2.50
N PHE A 772 -14.49 -0.26 -2.35
CA PHE A 772 -13.28 -1.05 -2.13
C PHE A 772 -13.34 -1.79 -0.79
N GLY A 773 -13.69 -1.12 0.31
CA GLY A 773 -13.89 -1.73 1.62
C GLY A 773 -14.92 -2.86 1.60
N GLU A 774 -16.05 -2.67 0.90
CA GLU A 774 -17.08 -3.69 0.75
C GLU A 774 -16.57 -4.94 0.01
N ARG A 775 -15.77 -4.77 -1.07
CA ARG A 775 -15.13 -5.92 -1.74
C ARG A 775 -14.14 -6.64 -0.84
N VAL A 776 -13.37 -5.90 -0.06
CA VAL A 776 -12.43 -6.51 0.90
C VAL A 776 -13.17 -7.25 2.00
N ALA A 777 -14.29 -6.72 2.50
CA ALA A 777 -15.12 -7.37 3.51
C ALA A 777 -15.65 -8.73 3.03
N MET A 778 -16.02 -8.84 1.76
CA MET A 778 -16.46 -10.11 1.15
C MET A 778 -15.30 -11.11 0.97
N ASN A 779 -14.16 -10.64 0.51
CA ASN A 779 -13.04 -11.50 0.10
C ASN A 779 -12.12 -11.90 1.26
N ALA A 780 -11.85 -11.00 2.22
CA ALA A 780 -10.86 -11.25 3.26
C ALA A 780 -11.15 -12.50 4.13
N PRO A 781 -12.40 -12.80 4.53
CA PRO A 781 -12.69 -14.02 5.27
C PRO A 781 -12.38 -15.29 4.47
N ILE A 782 -12.63 -15.29 3.17
CA ILE A 782 -12.45 -16.45 2.28
C ILE A 782 -10.96 -16.67 2.06
N GLN A 783 -10.27 -15.65 1.54
CA GLN A 783 -8.85 -15.73 1.21
C GLN A 783 -7.97 -15.92 2.45
N GLY A 784 -8.31 -15.25 3.56
CA GLY A 784 -7.60 -15.43 4.82
C GLY A 784 -7.80 -16.81 5.44
N THR A 785 -9.02 -17.38 5.37
CA THR A 785 -9.25 -18.74 5.83
C THR A 785 -8.48 -19.77 4.97
N ALA A 786 -8.44 -19.60 3.65
CA ALA A 786 -7.61 -20.44 2.78
C ALA A 786 -6.12 -20.34 3.14
N ALA A 787 -5.62 -19.13 3.43
CA ALA A 787 -4.24 -18.92 3.87
C ALA A 787 -3.96 -19.58 5.24
N ASP A 788 -4.90 -19.54 6.17
CA ASP A 788 -4.76 -20.23 7.46
C ASP A 788 -4.75 -21.75 7.30
N ILE A 789 -5.58 -22.30 6.40
CA ILE A 789 -5.60 -23.74 6.10
C ILE A 789 -4.26 -24.21 5.56
N ILE A 790 -3.68 -23.52 4.58
CA ILE A 790 -2.39 -23.91 4.01
C ILE A 790 -1.27 -23.82 5.06
N LYS A 791 -1.27 -22.83 5.95
CA LYS A 791 -0.32 -22.72 7.06
C LYS A 791 -0.44 -23.88 8.04
N ILE A 792 -1.66 -24.28 8.40
CA ILE A 792 -1.91 -25.46 9.25
C ILE A 792 -1.37 -26.72 8.57
N ALA A 793 -1.65 -26.88 7.27
CA ALA A 793 -1.14 -28.01 6.48
C ALA A 793 0.40 -28.03 6.47
N MET A 794 1.06 -26.89 6.22
CA MET A 794 2.53 -26.78 6.24
C MET A 794 3.12 -27.25 7.57
N VAL A 795 2.58 -26.80 8.70
CA VAL A 795 3.04 -27.20 10.03
C VAL A 795 2.87 -28.70 10.26
N ARG A 796 1.73 -29.28 9.86
CA ARG A 796 1.46 -30.72 10.00
C ARG A 796 2.36 -31.56 9.09
N VAL A 797 2.46 -31.20 7.83
CA VAL A 797 3.35 -31.86 6.85
C VAL A 797 4.79 -31.85 7.37
N TYR A 798 5.30 -30.69 7.77
CA TYR A 798 6.66 -30.57 8.27
C TYR A 798 6.93 -31.47 9.48
N ARG A 799 6.02 -31.49 10.46
CA ARG A 799 6.16 -32.34 11.65
C ARG A 799 6.18 -33.83 11.30
N ARG A 800 5.29 -34.27 10.42
CA ARG A 800 5.27 -35.68 9.98
C ARG A 800 6.49 -36.04 9.15
N LEU A 801 6.93 -35.21 8.22
CA LEU A 801 8.14 -35.45 7.46
C LEU A 801 9.36 -35.58 8.39
N LYS A 802 9.49 -34.69 9.39
CA LYS A 802 10.60 -34.73 10.36
C LYS A 802 10.69 -36.05 11.13
N THR A 803 9.55 -36.71 11.39
CA THR A 803 9.49 -37.96 12.15
C THR A 803 9.46 -39.23 11.30
N GLU A 804 8.71 -39.22 10.19
CA GLU A 804 8.45 -40.43 9.38
C GLU A 804 9.39 -40.57 8.19
N VAL A 805 9.81 -39.45 7.58
CA VAL A 805 10.75 -39.42 6.44
C VAL A 805 11.76 -38.29 6.62
N PRO A 806 12.70 -38.37 7.58
CA PRO A 806 13.62 -37.29 7.92
C PRO A 806 14.51 -36.78 6.79
N ALA A 807 14.63 -37.53 5.69
CA ALA A 807 15.33 -37.11 4.49
C ALA A 807 14.49 -36.19 3.56
N ALA A 808 13.17 -36.22 3.68
CA ALA A 808 12.30 -35.35 2.90
C ALA A 808 12.30 -33.92 3.46
N ARG A 809 12.14 -32.93 2.58
CA ARG A 809 12.16 -31.51 2.91
C ARG A 809 11.00 -30.78 2.23
N LEU A 810 10.20 -30.04 2.99
CA LEU A 810 9.33 -29.03 2.42
C LEU A 810 10.20 -27.87 1.93
N ILE A 811 10.13 -27.51 0.66
CA ILE A 811 11.06 -26.56 0.03
C ILE A 811 10.39 -25.30 -0.49
N LEU A 812 9.10 -25.36 -0.88
CA LEU A 812 8.39 -24.22 -1.41
C LEU A 812 6.90 -24.27 -1.10
N GLN A 813 6.30 -23.12 -0.92
CA GLN A 813 4.86 -22.88 -0.89
C GLN A 813 4.52 -21.80 -1.92
N VAL A 814 3.60 -22.08 -2.84
CA VAL A 814 3.13 -21.15 -3.86
C VAL A 814 1.61 -21.18 -3.89
N HIS A 815 0.97 -20.04 -3.57
CA HIS A 815 -0.50 -19.92 -3.49
C HIS A 815 -1.13 -20.98 -2.57
N ASP A 816 -1.69 -22.03 -3.12
CA ASP A 816 -2.33 -23.19 -2.49
C ASP A 816 -1.58 -24.52 -2.70
N GLU A 817 -0.36 -24.45 -3.19
CA GLU A 817 0.53 -25.54 -3.57
C GLU A 817 1.69 -25.71 -2.56
N LEU A 818 2.03 -26.96 -2.20
CA LEU A 818 3.19 -27.33 -1.40
C LEU A 818 4.13 -28.24 -2.20
N ILE A 819 5.43 -27.93 -2.19
CA ILE A 819 6.45 -28.72 -2.88
C ILE A 819 7.40 -29.32 -1.86
N VAL A 820 7.54 -30.65 -1.91
CA VAL A 820 8.42 -31.44 -1.04
C VAL A 820 9.45 -32.15 -1.90
N GLU A 821 10.71 -31.99 -1.55
CA GLU A 821 11.81 -32.82 -2.12
C GLU A 821 12.04 -34.04 -1.24
N THR A 822 12.11 -35.22 -1.84
CA THR A 822 12.21 -36.50 -1.12
C THR A 822 13.06 -37.55 -1.88
N PRO A 823 13.75 -38.44 -1.19
CA PRO A 823 14.40 -39.56 -1.86
C PRO A 823 13.42 -40.37 -2.73
N GLN A 824 13.86 -40.80 -3.91
CA GLN A 824 13.03 -41.49 -4.89
C GLN A 824 12.30 -42.72 -4.30
N GLY A 825 12.95 -43.48 -3.40
CA GLY A 825 12.35 -44.63 -2.74
C GLY A 825 11.19 -44.29 -1.76
N SER A 826 11.07 -43.04 -1.34
CA SER A 826 10.05 -42.58 -0.40
C SER A 826 8.98 -41.69 -1.07
N ALA A 827 9.09 -41.42 -2.37
CA ALA A 827 8.26 -40.43 -3.05
C ALA A 827 6.77 -40.71 -2.93
N GLU A 828 6.36 -41.95 -3.10
CA GLU A 828 4.95 -42.35 -2.98
C GLU A 828 4.40 -42.22 -1.54
N GLN A 829 5.23 -42.62 -0.54
CA GLN A 829 4.91 -42.45 0.86
C GLN A 829 4.73 -40.95 1.19
N VAL A 830 5.63 -40.09 0.72
CA VAL A 830 5.59 -38.66 0.95
C VAL A 830 4.39 -38.03 0.22
N ARG A 831 4.11 -38.44 -1.01
CA ARG A 831 2.92 -37.99 -1.75
C ARG A 831 1.63 -38.23 -0.96
N GLU A 832 1.47 -39.45 -0.45
CA GLU A 832 0.29 -39.81 0.32
C GLU A 832 0.25 -39.08 1.68
N LEU A 833 1.39 -38.92 2.36
CA LEU A 833 1.50 -38.16 3.60
C LEU A 833 1.08 -36.71 3.40
N VAL A 834 1.62 -36.02 2.39
CA VAL A 834 1.32 -34.62 2.10
C VAL A 834 -0.17 -34.46 1.76
N ARG A 835 -0.71 -35.35 0.89
CA ARG A 835 -2.13 -35.34 0.53
C ARG A 835 -3.00 -35.48 1.77
N GLN A 836 -2.74 -36.45 2.65
CA GLN A 836 -3.52 -36.71 3.85
C GLN A 836 -3.52 -35.50 4.81
N GLU A 837 -2.34 -34.89 5.08
CA GLU A 837 -2.23 -33.76 5.99
C GLU A 837 -2.90 -32.50 5.43
N MET A 838 -2.80 -32.28 4.13
CA MET A 838 -3.50 -31.17 3.48
C MET A 838 -5.02 -31.39 3.49
N GLU A 839 -5.51 -32.55 3.10
CA GLU A 839 -6.96 -32.85 3.06
C GLU A 839 -7.59 -32.83 4.46
N SER A 840 -6.84 -33.26 5.48
CA SER A 840 -7.31 -33.29 6.88
C SER A 840 -6.93 -32.07 7.71
N ALA A 841 -6.31 -31.03 7.08
CA ALA A 841 -5.83 -29.85 7.80
C ALA A 841 -6.92 -29.22 8.68
N VAL A 842 -8.13 -29.14 8.18
CA VAL A 842 -9.33 -28.68 8.90
C VAL A 842 -10.55 -29.48 8.46
N SER A 843 -11.56 -29.54 9.35
CA SER A 843 -12.86 -30.14 9.02
C SER A 843 -13.85 -29.05 8.59
N LEU A 844 -14.25 -29.08 7.33
CA LEU A 844 -15.29 -28.21 6.77
C LEU A 844 -16.53 -29.01 6.39
N SER A 845 -17.63 -28.33 6.09
CA SER A 845 -18.84 -28.95 5.53
C SER A 845 -18.65 -29.54 4.13
N VAL A 846 -17.56 -29.17 3.46
CA VAL A 846 -17.10 -29.70 2.16
C VAL A 846 -15.75 -30.40 2.32
N PRO A 847 -15.46 -31.49 1.59
CA PRO A 847 -14.15 -32.13 1.62
C PRO A 847 -13.10 -31.18 1.02
N LEU A 848 -11.92 -31.11 1.62
CA LEU A 848 -10.73 -30.56 0.96
C LEU A 848 -10.14 -31.66 0.08
N LEU A 849 -9.89 -31.35 -1.16
CA LEU A 849 -9.25 -32.26 -2.12
C LEU A 849 -7.92 -31.72 -2.59
N VAL A 850 -6.95 -32.61 -2.69
CA VAL A 850 -5.59 -32.28 -3.09
C VAL A 850 -5.18 -33.15 -4.29
N ASP A 851 -4.73 -32.47 -5.34
CA ASP A 851 -4.03 -33.13 -6.46
C ASP A 851 -2.54 -33.22 -6.12
N ALA A 852 -2.01 -34.43 -6.02
CA ALA A 852 -0.63 -34.64 -5.64
C ALA A 852 0.08 -35.54 -6.67
N LYS A 853 1.14 -35.02 -7.27
CA LYS A 853 1.92 -35.66 -8.31
C LYS A 853 3.39 -35.74 -7.93
N VAL A 854 4.13 -36.58 -8.66
CA VAL A 854 5.56 -36.83 -8.48
C VAL A 854 6.29 -36.58 -9.79
N GLY A 855 7.38 -35.84 -9.77
CA GLY A 855 8.17 -35.56 -10.95
C GLY A 855 9.63 -35.30 -10.58
N LYS A 856 10.51 -35.27 -11.57
CA LYS A 856 11.89 -34.88 -11.38
C LYS A 856 12.07 -33.38 -11.32
N THR A 857 11.29 -32.68 -12.12
CA THR A 857 11.23 -31.21 -12.16
C THR A 857 9.87 -30.70 -11.63
N TRP A 858 9.81 -29.41 -11.30
CA TRP A 858 8.55 -28.80 -10.90
C TRP A 858 7.51 -28.82 -12.02
N GLY A 859 7.96 -28.66 -13.29
CA GLY A 859 7.05 -28.76 -14.45
C GLY A 859 6.44 -30.15 -14.63
N GLU A 860 7.20 -31.24 -14.36
CA GLU A 860 6.71 -32.62 -14.43
C GLU A 860 5.77 -32.98 -13.25
N ALA A 861 6.02 -32.40 -12.08
CA ALA A 861 5.23 -32.66 -10.86
C ALA A 861 3.94 -31.85 -10.77
N HIS A 862 3.77 -30.80 -11.58
CA HIS A 862 2.61 -29.88 -11.52
C HIS A 862 1.38 -30.31 -12.38
#